data_f689204fdda589034e021db384e3e4c9
#
_entry.id   f689204fdda589034e021db384e3e4c9
#
_cell.length_a   1.000
_cell.length_b   1.000
_cell.length_c   1.000
_cell.angle_alpha   90.00
_cell.angle_beta   90.00
_cell.angle_gamma   90.00
#
_symmetry.space_group_name_H-M   'P 1'
#
loop_
_entity.id
_entity.type
_entity.pdbx_description
1 polymer ?
#
loop_
_entity_poly.entity_id
_entity_poly.type
_entity_poly.pdbx_seq_one_letter_code
_entity_poly.pdbx_strand_id
1 'polypeptide(L)'
;MKYYSNEIVFRGHPDKVCDQISDALLTEYLRRDPNSRCGIEVAGGKGIIFITGEVTSTACVNVEKVVKSILFSVGYDPSKYTVINNIGKQSQDIALGTNDDVGGAGDQGMMFGYACNDTEFYVPVAMHILQELSIWYNDIVHKDEDFLPDGKAQITGVYDDDFKLVKIKDFTISYQNREINRERTDKIVRDKILELCDGYEIENFHINPTGKFLVGGFDGDAGLTGRKIVVDNYQSFSNVGGGCVDGDTEFLTPYGWKRIADYDEENDFVGQWDSGNLSFVKGVAVKQLKTKMYHCSSPCSIDMVLSEDHNFLYRTSKKNYRKIKFKDVIEKYFNTDCGFRGEIPLTFSYEFDKDGLALSDDEIRLQVAFCADGTILNGMRWGGRIRVKKDYKKKSIEKLLTSCGYDFAISKDKEFNIYYFNPPMLEKRLHKCFNKITKEQAKIIAEEVVLWDGNRKNIYRTTIKKEADFVQFLFISVYERSSWINVDDRVGEKYGNQKYLRKSICYEVSAGKQRFSTAFRKTKTHYYARTVVEEFNTDDNYMYCINVPSHNLVLRRNNKVFITGNCYSGKDCTKVDRSGAYKARQLALRMLKEYNLKWCEVQVSYAIGIANPLAIYVDSNIGNITVDDKVYDEFKPANIIKEFNLKHFDFTKTSMYGHFGTKGFPWERV
;
A
#
# COMPACT_ATOMS: atom_id res chain seq x y z
N MET A 1 28.94 -7.94 -5.66
CA MET A 1 27.97 -8.94 -5.13
C MET A 1 26.78 -8.20 -4.56
N LYS A 2 25.57 -8.62 -4.89
CA LYS A 2 24.31 -7.99 -4.48
C LYS A 2 23.54 -8.97 -3.63
N TYR A 3 22.79 -8.47 -2.64
CA TYR A 3 21.83 -9.29 -1.89
C TYR A 3 20.43 -9.10 -2.46
N TYR A 4 19.67 -10.17 -2.59
CA TYR A 4 18.30 -10.13 -3.05
C TYR A 4 17.47 -11.24 -2.41
N SER A 5 16.23 -10.94 -2.02
CA SER A 5 15.38 -11.89 -1.31
C SER A 5 14.14 -12.24 -2.12
N ASN A 6 13.79 -13.50 -2.11
CA ASN A 6 12.59 -14.09 -2.70
C ASN A 6 11.77 -14.77 -1.62
N GLU A 7 10.46 -14.69 -1.69
CA GLU A 7 9.57 -15.41 -0.77
C GLU A 7 8.46 -16.16 -1.51
N ILE A 8 7.96 -17.21 -0.89
CA ILE A 8 6.74 -17.89 -1.27
C ILE A 8 5.88 -18.14 -0.04
N VAL A 9 4.56 -18.12 -0.23
CA VAL A 9 3.61 -18.62 0.77
C VAL A 9 3.05 -19.96 0.31
N PHE A 10 2.90 -20.88 1.24
CA PHE A 10 2.37 -22.20 0.93
C PHE A 10 0.87 -22.17 0.70
N ARG A 11 0.35 -23.21 0.12
CA ARG A 11 -1.03 -23.30 -0.33
C ARG A 11 -2.07 -23.01 0.77
N GLY A 12 -1.74 -23.36 2.03
CA GLY A 12 -2.60 -23.12 3.19
C GLY A 12 -2.46 -21.76 3.87
N HIS A 13 -1.60 -20.87 3.37
CA HIS A 13 -1.54 -19.50 3.89
C HIS A 13 -2.87 -18.78 3.66
N PRO A 14 -3.43 -18.02 4.65
CA PRO A 14 -4.76 -17.40 4.56
C PRO A 14 -5.01 -16.61 3.29
N ASP A 15 -4.10 -15.74 2.88
CA ASP A 15 -4.22 -14.96 1.64
C ASP A 15 -4.28 -15.88 0.41
N LYS A 16 -3.44 -16.92 0.38
CA LYS A 16 -3.38 -17.88 -0.72
C LYS A 16 -4.65 -18.71 -0.83
N VAL A 17 -5.25 -19.06 0.29
CA VAL A 17 -6.55 -19.74 0.32
C VAL A 17 -7.65 -18.84 -0.24
N CYS A 18 -7.64 -17.54 0.08
CA CYS A 18 -8.57 -16.57 -0.49
C CYS A 18 -8.43 -16.47 -2.01
N ASP A 19 -7.19 -16.40 -2.53
CA ASP A 19 -6.92 -16.37 -3.97
C ASP A 19 -7.42 -17.65 -4.67
N GLN A 20 -7.17 -18.83 -4.07
CA GLN A 20 -7.65 -20.11 -4.60
C GLN A 20 -9.19 -20.21 -4.61
N ILE A 21 -9.86 -19.73 -3.57
CA ILE A 21 -11.34 -19.69 -3.52
C ILE A 21 -11.88 -18.78 -4.62
N SER A 22 -11.33 -17.59 -4.78
CA SER A 22 -11.72 -16.63 -5.80
C SER A 22 -11.58 -17.21 -7.22
N ASP A 23 -10.44 -17.81 -7.53
CA ASP A 23 -10.17 -18.44 -8.83
C ASP A 23 -10.96 -19.73 -9.06
N ALA A 24 -11.28 -20.48 -7.99
CA ALA A 24 -12.17 -21.64 -8.09
C ALA A 24 -13.61 -21.24 -8.44
N LEU A 25 -14.11 -20.18 -7.83
CA LEU A 25 -15.42 -19.62 -8.15
C LEU A 25 -15.46 -19.11 -9.60
N LEU A 26 -14.45 -18.35 -10.03
CA LEU A 26 -14.28 -17.93 -11.40
C LEU A 26 -14.31 -19.11 -12.39
N THR A 27 -13.50 -20.15 -12.10
CA THR A 27 -13.43 -21.36 -12.93
C THR A 27 -14.78 -22.07 -13.04
N GLU A 28 -15.52 -22.18 -11.92
CA GLU A 28 -16.82 -22.84 -11.90
C GLU A 28 -17.90 -22.03 -12.65
N TYR A 29 -17.86 -20.70 -12.59
CA TYR A 29 -18.72 -19.85 -13.41
C TYR A 29 -18.42 -20.01 -14.92
N LEU A 30 -17.14 -19.93 -15.31
CA LEU A 30 -16.72 -20.08 -16.72
C LEU A 30 -17.01 -21.48 -17.26
N ARG A 31 -16.85 -22.53 -16.45
CA ARG A 31 -17.14 -23.91 -16.84
C ARG A 31 -18.62 -24.11 -17.21
N ARG A 32 -19.54 -23.40 -16.54
CA ARG A 32 -21.00 -23.48 -16.78
C ARG A 32 -21.49 -22.48 -17.82
N ASP A 33 -20.87 -21.30 -17.86
CA ASP A 33 -21.13 -20.24 -18.80
C ASP A 33 -19.82 -19.59 -19.23
N PRO A 34 -19.23 -19.98 -20.38
CA PRO A 34 -17.96 -19.44 -20.87
C PRO A 34 -17.96 -17.93 -21.12
N ASN A 35 -19.12 -17.29 -21.08
CA ASN A 35 -19.27 -15.84 -21.24
C ASN A 35 -19.46 -15.11 -19.89
N SER A 36 -19.29 -15.80 -18.79
CA SER A 36 -19.33 -15.19 -17.45
C SER A 36 -18.33 -14.05 -17.30
N ARG A 37 -18.77 -12.95 -16.69
CA ARG A 37 -17.94 -11.80 -16.31
C ARG A 37 -17.88 -11.76 -14.80
N CYS A 38 -16.68 -11.88 -14.25
CA CYS A 38 -16.47 -12.04 -12.81
C CYS A 38 -15.46 -11.04 -12.28
N GLY A 39 -15.75 -10.48 -11.10
CA GLY A 39 -14.83 -9.75 -10.24
C GLY A 39 -15.12 -10.19 -8.81
N ILE A 40 -14.48 -11.28 -8.34
CA ILE A 40 -14.78 -11.95 -7.07
C ILE A 40 -13.64 -11.71 -6.10
N GLU A 41 -13.98 -11.20 -4.92
CA GLU A 41 -13.08 -10.96 -3.81
C GLU A 41 -13.46 -11.82 -2.61
N VAL A 42 -12.46 -12.31 -1.88
CA VAL A 42 -12.62 -13.19 -0.73
C VAL A 42 -11.83 -12.66 0.45
N ALA A 43 -12.46 -12.61 1.62
CA ALA A 43 -11.81 -12.32 2.89
C ALA A 43 -12.10 -13.46 3.86
N GLY A 44 -11.12 -13.90 4.64
CA GLY A 44 -11.28 -14.99 5.60
C GLY A 44 -10.59 -14.71 6.92
N GLY A 45 -11.18 -15.20 8.01
CA GLY A 45 -10.58 -15.12 9.35
C GLY A 45 -11.51 -15.68 10.43
N LYS A 46 -10.93 -16.35 11.40
CA LYS A 46 -11.59 -16.82 12.63
C LYS A 46 -12.96 -17.47 12.41
N GLY A 47 -13.00 -18.50 11.55
CA GLY A 47 -14.20 -19.30 11.29
C GLY A 47 -15.18 -18.67 10.29
N ILE A 48 -14.87 -17.53 9.66
CA ILE A 48 -15.71 -16.88 8.65
C ILE A 48 -14.96 -16.74 7.34
N ILE A 49 -15.63 -17.10 6.23
CA ILE A 49 -15.19 -16.77 4.85
C ILE A 49 -16.26 -15.88 4.24
N PHE A 50 -15.89 -14.63 3.97
CA PHE A 50 -16.73 -13.63 3.33
C PHE A 50 -16.37 -13.49 1.86
N ILE A 51 -17.37 -13.58 0.99
CA ILE A 51 -17.20 -13.47 -0.47
C ILE A 51 -18.03 -12.29 -0.95
N THR A 52 -17.42 -11.42 -1.72
CA THR A 52 -18.07 -10.24 -2.30
C THR A 52 -17.60 -10.05 -3.74
N GLY A 53 -18.17 -9.06 -4.42
CA GLY A 53 -17.83 -8.74 -5.79
C GLY A 53 -19.03 -8.76 -6.71
N GLU A 54 -18.76 -8.92 -8.01
CA GLU A 54 -19.79 -8.84 -9.05
C GLU A 54 -19.62 -9.96 -10.08
N VAL A 55 -20.76 -10.54 -10.48
CA VAL A 55 -20.82 -11.58 -11.50
C VAL A 55 -22.00 -11.31 -12.44
N THR A 56 -21.72 -11.32 -13.76
CA THR A 56 -22.73 -11.40 -14.80
C THR A 56 -22.58 -12.74 -15.50
N SER A 57 -23.54 -13.64 -15.30
CA SER A 57 -23.52 -15.00 -15.82
C SER A 57 -24.93 -15.55 -15.89
N THR A 58 -25.16 -16.50 -16.78
CA THR A 58 -26.36 -17.34 -16.81
C THR A 58 -26.22 -18.56 -15.90
N ALA A 59 -25.02 -18.81 -15.40
CA ALA A 59 -24.73 -19.94 -14.51
C ALA A 59 -25.22 -19.70 -13.07
N CYS A 60 -25.70 -20.76 -12.45
CA CYS A 60 -25.97 -20.80 -11.02
C CYS A 60 -24.89 -21.66 -10.33
N VAL A 61 -24.05 -21.04 -9.51
CA VAL A 61 -22.95 -21.69 -8.77
C VAL A 61 -23.27 -21.80 -7.29
N ASN A 62 -23.10 -22.99 -6.73
CA ASN A 62 -23.16 -23.17 -5.29
C ASN A 62 -21.83 -22.72 -4.65
N VAL A 63 -21.79 -21.46 -4.25
CA VAL A 63 -20.60 -20.78 -3.70
C VAL A 63 -20.08 -21.52 -2.46
N GLU A 64 -20.94 -21.90 -1.52
CA GLU A 64 -20.53 -22.59 -0.30
C GLU A 64 -19.85 -23.92 -0.60
N LYS A 65 -20.38 -24.70 -1.56
CA LYS A 65 -19.78 -25.98 -1.96
C LYS A 65 -18.39 -25.80 -2.54
N VAL A 66 -18.19 -24.78 -3.39
CA VAL A 66 -16.87 -24.48 -3.98
C VAL A 66 -15.87 -24.10 -2.88
N VAL A 67 -16.24 -23.19 -1.97
CA VAL A 67 -15.40 -22.77 -0.85
C VAL A 67 -15.00 -23.97 0.01
N LYS A 68 -15.96 -24.78 0.42
CA LYS A 68 -15.69 -25.96 1.26
C LYS A 68 -14.79 -26.99 0.55
N SER A 69 -14.91 -27.14 -0.77
CA SER A 69 -14.05 -27.99 -1.57
C SER A 69 -12.59 -27.52 -1.57
N ILE A 70 -12.37 -26.21 -1.70
CA ILE A 70 -11.00 -25.63 -1.63
C ILE A 70 -10.41 -25.78 -0.24
N LEU A 71 -11.15 -25.45 0.82
CA LEU A 71 -10.69 -25.64 2.21
C LEU A 71 -10.25 -27.07 2.45
N PHE A 72 -11.05 -28.05 2.04
CA PHE A 72 -10.72 -29.47 2.17
C PHE A 72 -9.47 -29.83 1.35
N SER A 73 -9.35 -29.35 0.10
CA SER A 73 -8.22 -29.64 -0.78
C SER A 73 -6.89 -29.05 -0.29
N VAL A 74 -6.95 -28.08 0.59
CA VAL A 74 -5.78 -27.42 1.21
C VAL A 74 -5.38 -28.14 2.51
N GLY A 75 -6.27 -28.92 3.12
CA GLY A 75 -6.07 -29.62 4.38
C GLY A 75 -6.76 -28.97 5.60
N TYR A 76 -7.67 -28.01 5.39
CA TYR A 76 -8.51 -27.46 6.43
C TYR A 76 -9.80 -28.24 6.60
N ASP A 77 -10.35 -28.24 7.81
CA ASP A 77 -11.68 -28.79 8.11
C ASP A 77 -12.78 -27.79 7.69
N PRO A 78 -13.53 -28.08 6.60
CA PRO A 78 -14.54 -27.12 6.09
C PRO A 78 -15.71 -26.88 7.06
N SER A 79 -15.92 -27.76 8.04
CA SER A 79 -17.03 -27.63 9.01
C SER A 79 -16.83 -26.47 9.99
N LYS A 80 -15.57 -26.02 10.16
CA LYS A 80 -15.20 -24.91 11.05
C LYS A 80 -15.49 -23.54 10.47
N TYR A 81 -15.90 -23.44 9.19
CA TYR A 81 -16.05 -22.17 8.49
C TYR A 81 -17.48 -21.90 8.04
N THR A 82 -17.99 -20.72 8.43
CA THR A 82 -19.25 -20.17 7.92
C THR A 82 -18.96 -19.35 6.67
N VAL A 83 -19.66 -19.65 5.58
CA VAL A 83 -19.51 -18.94 4.30
C VAL A 83 -20.60 -17.87 4.18
N ILE A 84 -20.20 -16.61 4.03
CA ILE A 84 -21.11 -15.48 3.80
C ILE A 84 -20.94 -15.03 2.35
N ASN A 85 -21.98 -15.19 1.54
CA ASN A 85 -21.98 -14.81 0.14
C ASN A 85 -22.69 -13.49 -0.10
N ASN A 86 -21.96 -12.48 -0.61
CA ASN A 86 -22.46 -11.15 -0.95
C ASN A 86 -22.08 -10.78 -2.42
N ILE A 87 -22.11 -11.75 -3.32
CA ILE A 87 -21.88 -11.48 -4.76
C ILE A 87 -23.10 -10.78 -5.37
N GLY A 88 -22.87 -9.62 -6.01
CA GLY A 88 -23.86 -8.84 -6.74
C GLY A 88 -23.77 -8.99 -8.26
N LYS A 89 -24.62 -8.28 -9.00
CA LYS A 89 -24.52 -8.16 -10.47
C LYS A 89 -23.60 -7.00 -10.86
N GLN A 90 -22.87 -7.17 -11.96
CA GLN A 90 -22.02 -6.12 -12.53
C GLN A 90 -22.83 -4.90 -12.98
N SER A 91 -22.26 -3.70 -12.84
CA SER A 91 -22.86 -2.46 -13.33
C SER A 91 -23.02 -2.46 -14.85
N GLN A 92 -24.17 -1.99 -15.35
CA GLN A 92 -24.42 -1.85 -16.79
C GLN A 92 -23.43 -0.89 -17.48
N ASP A 93 -22.91 0.11 -16.76
CA ASP A 93 -21.97 1.09 -17.32
C ASP A 93 -20.62 0.46 -17.69
N ILE A 94 -20.18 -0.57 -16.95
CA ILE A 94 -18.94 -1.32 -17.24
C ILE A 94 -19.15 -2.24 -18.45
N ALA A 95 -20.36 -2.77 -18.64
CA ALA A 95 -20.69 -3.69 -19.73
C ALA A 95 -20.62 -3.02 -21.12
N LEU A 96 -20.88 -1.71 -21.24
CA LEU A 96 -20.95 -0.99 -22.53
C LEU A 96 -19.62 -0.98 -23.31
N GLY A 97 -18.46 -0.98 -22.62
CA GLY A 97 -17.14 -0.95 -23.29
C GLY A 97 -16.48 -2.31 -23.47
N THR A 98 -17.06 -3.37 -22.92
CA THR A 98 -16.42 -4.69 -22.80
C THR A 98 -17.22 -5.83 -23.41
N ASN A 99 -18.34 -5.53 -24.09
CA ASN A 99 -19.16 -6.52 -24.77
C ASN A 99 -18.41 -7.17 -25.95
N ASP A 100 -18.76 -8.41 -26.27
CA ASP A 100 -18.13 -9.20 -27.34
C ASP A 100 -18.14 -8.48 -28.70
N ASP A 101 -19.12 -7.59 -28.94
CA ASP A 101 -19.24 -6.79 -30.19
C ASP A 101 -18.15 -5.69 -30.29
N VAL A 102 -17.65 -5.19 -29.16
CA VAL A 102 -16.62 -4.14 -29.14
C VAL A 102 -15.21 -4.74 -29.03
N GLY A 103 -15.07 -5.91 -28.40
CA GLY A 103 -13.81 -6.65 -28.27
C GLY A 103 -12.68 -5.86 -27.55
N GLY A 104 -13.04 -4.76 -26.89
CA GLY A 104 -12.11 -3.88 -26.19
C GLY A 104 -11.57 -4.48 -24.90
N ALA A 105 -10.42 -3.97 -24.44
CA ALA A 105 -9.87 -4.35 -23.16
C ALA A 105 -10.87 -4.07 -22.02
N GLY A 106 -11.08 -5.05 -21.16
CA GLY A 106 -12.05 -4.96 -20.05
C GLY A 106 -11.59 -4.06 -18.90
N ASP A 107 -10.34 -3.64 -18.92
CA ASP A 107 -9.76 -2.64 -18.05
C ASP A 107 -8.59 -1.97 -18.79
N GLN A 108 -8.10 -0.88 -18.26
CA GLN A 108 -6.84 -0.27 -18.65
C GLN A 108 -5.77 -0.61 -17.62
N GLY A 109 -4.53 -0.75 -18.05
CA GLY A 109 -3.45 -1.05 -17.14
C GLY A 109 -2.14 -1.33 -17.85
N MET A 110 -1.08 -1.54 -17.05
CA MET A 110 0.20 -2.02 -17.51
C MET A 110 0.42 -3.44 -16.99
N MET A 111 0.80 -4.36 -17.87
CA MET A 111 1.08 -5.74 -17.58
C MET A 111 2.52 -6.04 -17.90
N PHE A 112 3.12 -6.90 -17.10
CA PHE A 112 4.52 -7.27 -17.23
C PHE A 112 4.66 -8.76 -17.45
N GLY A 113 5.62 -9.13 -18.33
CA GLY A 113 6.08 -10.49 -18.53
C GLY A 113 7.58 -10.52 -18.42
N TYR A 114 8.13 -11.52 -17.74
CA TYR A 114 9.57 -11.67 -17.52
C TYR A 114 10.01 -13.10 -17.85
N ALA A 115 11.21 -13.23 -18.38
CA ALA A 115 11.87 -14.52 -18.59
C ALA A 115 13.39 -14.37 -18.43
N CYS A 116 14.06 -15.38 -17.89
CA CYS A 116 15.51 -15.46 -17.82
C CYS A 116 16.00 -16.90 -18.16
N ASN A 117 17.28 -17.02 -18.46
CA ASN A 117 17.88 -18.29 -18.84
C ASN A 117 18.51 -19.05 -17.64
N ASP A 118 18.05 -18.77 -16.41
CA ASP A 118 18.65 -19.36 -15.21
C ASP A 118 18.22 -20.80 -14.96
N THR A 119 16.99 -21.16 -15.38
CA THR A 119 16.42 -22.50 -15.21
C THR A 119 15.78 -22.96 -16.53
N GLU A 120 15.51 -24.27 -16.62
CA GLU A 120 14.74 -24.86 -17.76
C GLU A 120 13.27 -24.33 -17.83
N PHE A 121 12.79 -23.71 -16.75
CA PHE A 121 11.48 -23.07 -16.65
C PHE A 121 11.52 -21.58 -17.01
N TYR A 122 12.72 -21.06 -17.34
CA TYR A 122 12.94 -19.67 -17.70
C TYR A 122 12.50 -18.67 -16.62
N VAL A 123 12.66 -19.06 -15.36
CA VAL A 123 12.46 -18.23 -14.16
C VAL A 123 13.73 -18.24 -13.31
N PRO A 124 13.93 -17.24 -12.41
CA PRO A 124 15.08 -17.20 -11.51
C PRO A 124 15.21 -18.45 -10.63
N VAL A 125 16.43 -18.88 -10.36
CA VAL A 125 16.72 -20.12 -9.58
C VAL A 125 16.03 -20.08 -8.21
N ALA A 126 16.14 -18.97 -7.46
CA ALA A 126 15.53 -18.88 -6.13
C ALA A 126 14.00 -18.98 -6.17
N MET A 127 13.37 -18.42 -7.21
CA MET A 127 11.93 -18.57 -7.44
C MET A 127 11.56 -20.05 -7.70
N HIS A 128 12.31 -20.72 -8.55
CA HIS A 128 12.08 -22.14 -8.87
C HIS A 128 12.22 -23.03 -7.64
N ILE A 129 13.29 -22.86 -6.85
CA ILE A 129 13.50 -23.62 -5.61
C ILE A 129 12.30 -23.44 -4.66
N LEU A 130 11.82 -22.22 -4.48
CA LEU A 130 10.69 -21.93 -3.60
C LEU A 130 9.37 -22.52 -4.13
N GLN A 131 9.15 -22.51 -5.45
CA GLN A 131 7.97 -23.14 -6.06
C GLN A 131 7.98 -24.66 -5.85
N GLU A 132 9.11 -25.34 -6.10
CA GLU A 132 9.26 -26.79 -5.87
C GLU A 132 9.07 -27.13 -4.38
N LEU A 133 9.60 -26.31 -3.48
CA LEU A 133 9.39 -26.48 -2.04
C LEU A 133 7.89 -26.36 -1.67
N SER A 134 7.16 -25.40 -2.26
CA SER A 134 5.74 -25.23 -2.01
C SER A 134 4.90 -26.40 -2.53
N ILE A 135 5.26 -26.96 -3.69
CA ILE A 135 4.62 -28.15 -4.26
C ILE A 135 4.85 -29.35 -3.33
N TRP A 136 6.10 -29.60 -2.95
CA TRP A 136 6.45 -30.66 -2.03
C TRP A 136 5.75 -30.51 -0.68
N TYR A 137 5.68 -29.25 -0.14
CA TYR A 137 5.04 -29.00 1.13
C TYR A 137 3.53 -29.33 1.11
N ASN A 138 2.85 -29.00 0.03
CA ASN A 138 1.45 -29.41 -0.14
C ASN A 138 1.30 -30.94 -0.15
N ASP A 139 2.23 -31.64 -0.77
CA ASP A 139 2.18 -33.10 -0.83
C ASP A 139 2.42 -33.74 0.54
N ILE A 140 3.35 -33.23 1.34
CA ILE A 140 3.66 -33.77 2.66
C ILE A 140 2.53 -33.54 3.66
N VAL A 141 1.85 -32.39 3.60
CA VAL A 141 0.67 -32.08 4.43
C VAL A 141 -0.45 -33.11 4.27
N HIS A 142 -0.57 -33.74 3.09
CA HIS A 142 -1.58 -34.77 2.83
C HIS A 142 -1.10 -36.19 3.15
N LYS A 143 0.21 -36.39 3.41
CA LYS A 143 0.82 -37.72 3.66
C LYS A 143 1.23 -37.89 5.10
N ASP A 144 1.45 -36.81 5.84
CA ASP A 144 2.01 -36.82 7.17
C ASP A 144 1.24 -35.82 8.08
N GLU A 145 0.52 -36.38 9.04
CA GLU A 145 -0.38 -35.62 9.92
C GLU A 145 0.32 -34.62 10.85
N ASP A 146 1.65 -34.71 10.99
CA ASP A 146 2.43 -33.76 11.78
C ASP A 146 2.67 -32.43 11.05
N PHE A 147 2.46 -32.39 9.72
CA PHE A 147 2.50 -31.17 8.93
C PHE A 147 1.09 -30.60 8.79
N LEU A 148 0.96 -29.28 9.00
CA LEU A 148 -0.29 -28.54 8.88
C LEU A 148 -0.20 -27.52 7.73
N PRO A 149 -1.33 -27.05 7.15
CA PRO A 149 -1.32 -26.43 5.82
C PRO A 149 -0.58 -25.10 5.71
N ASP A 150 -0.52 -24.28 6.77
CA ASP A 150 0.01 -22.92 6.70
C ASP A 150 1.54 -22.88 6.75
N GLY A 151 2.10 -21.94 6.03
CA GLY A 151 3.54 -21.70 6.04
C GLY A 151 4.02 -20.76 4.94
N LYS A 152 5.30 -20.41 5.03
CA LYS A 152 6.01 -19.60 4.05
C LYS A 152 7.51 -19.88 4.09
N ALA A 153 8.19 -19.62 2.97
CA ALA A 153 9.64 -19.74 2.87
C ALA A 153 10.24 -18.52 2.16
N GLN A 154 11.49 -18.20 2.48
CA GLN A 154 12.25 -17.10 1.93
C GLN A 154 13.70 -17.50 1.70
N ILE A 155 14.25 -17.09 0.56
CA ILE A 155 15.66 -17.21 0.23
C ILE A 155 16.23 -15.79 0.14
N THR A 156 17.29 -15.49 0.92
CA THR A 156 18.15 -14.34 0.70
C THR A 156 19.39 -14.81 -0.02
N GLY A 157 19.49 -14.52 -1.32
CA GLY A 157 20.58 -14.93 -2.19
C GLY A 157 21.70 -13.88 -2.29
N VAL A 158 22.90 -14.36 -2.60
CA VAL A 158 24.04 -13.55 -3.04
C VAL A 158 24.14 -13.68 -4.55
N TYR A 159 24.07 -12.55 -5.26
CA TYR A 159 24.01 -12.49 -6.71
C TYR A 159 25.28 -11.83 -7.27
N ASP A 160 25.70 -12.27 -8.46
CA ASP A 160 26.75 -11.62 -9.22
C ASP A 160 26.27 -10.36 -9.97
N ASP A 161 27.12 -9.80 -10.81
CA ASP A 161 26.79 -8.59 -11.58
C ASP A 161 25.77 -8.86 -12.69
N ASP A 162 25.69 -10.08 -13.20
CA ASP A 162 24.69 -10.55 -14.16
C ASP A 162 23.37 -10.97 -13.50
N PHE A 163 23.25 -10.75 -12.19
CA PHE A 163 22.08 -11.12 -11.37
C PHE A 163 21.79 -12.63 -11.33
N LYS A 164 22.85 -13.45 -11.37
CA LYS A 164 22.75 -14.90 -11.16
C LYS A 164 23.03 -15.25 -9.70
N LEU A 165 22.26 -16.18 -9.18
CA LEU A 165 22.45 -16.70 -7.81
C LEU A 165 23.79 -17.42 -7.70
N VAL A 166 24.66 -16.95 -6.79
CA VAL A 166 25.98 -17.56 -6.50
C VAL A 166 25.90 -18.49 -5.29
N LYS A 167 25.25 -18.04 -4.21
CA LYS A 167 25.02 -18.80 -2.99
C LYS A 167 23.83 -18.26 -2.22
N ILE A 168 23.35 -19.01 -1.26
CA ILE A 168 22.24 -18.65 -0.38
C ILE A 168 22.82 -18.19 0.96
N LYS A 169 22.62 -16.92 1.30
CA LYS A 169 23.04 -16.37 2.58
C LYS A 169 22.14 -16.86 3.71
N ASP A 170 20.83 -16.71 3.54
CA ASP A 170 19.84 -17.13 4.53
C ASP A 170 18.70 -17.89 3.85
N PHE A 171 18.39 -19.05 4.37
CA PHE A 171 17.19 -19.80 4.04
C PHE A 171 16.26 -19.82 5.24
N THR A 172 15.13 -19.14 5.14
CA THR A 172 14.14 -19.05 6.22
C THR A 172 12.87 -19.78 5.82
N ILE A 173 12.37 -20.64 6.70
CA ILE A 173 11.08 -21.30 6.54
C ILE A 173 10.29 -21.24 7.85
N SER A 174 9.03 -20.89 7.76
CA SER A 174 8.05 -21.00 8.83
C SER A 174 6.91 -21.86 8.34
N TYR A 175 6.71 -23.02 8.97
CA TYR A 175 5.68 -23.99 8.58
C TYR A 175 4.90 -24.45 9.81
N GLN A 176 3.61 -24.59 9.66
CA GLN A 176 2.72 -25.01 10.72
C GLN A 176 2.89 -26.51 10.98
N ASN A 177 3.06 -26.92 12.25
CA ASN A 177 3.26 -28.31 12.63
C ASN A 177 2.61 -28.64 13.98
N ARG A 178 2.58 -29.95 14.30
CA ARG A 178 2.29 -30.43 15.65
C ARG A 178 3.55 -30.45 16.50
N GLU A 179 3.48 -29.92 17.72
CA GLU A 179 4.66 -29.73 18.59
C GLU A 179 5.36 -31.07 18.95
N ILE A 180 4.60 -32.16 19.05
CA ILE A 180 5.07 -33.42 19.59
C ILE A 180 6.20 -34.08 18.73
N ASN A 181 6.22 -33.82 17.43
CA ASN A 181 7.19 -34.42 16.48
C ASN A 181 8.06 -33.38 15.76
N ARG A 182 8.26 -32.24 16.37
CA ARG A 182 8.93 -31.08 15.73
C ARG A 182 10.35 -31.43 15.24
N GLU A 183 11.19 -32.10 16.02
CA GLU A 183 12.55 -32.43 15.61
C GLU A 183 12.57 -33.32 14.35
N ARG A 184 11.60 -34.23 14.24
CA ARG A 184 11.44 -35.08 13.06
C ARG A 184 11.02 -34.24 11.84
N THR A 185 10.02 -33.38 11.98
CA THR A 185 9.53 -32.58 10.88
C THR A 185 10.56 -31.53 10.44
N ASP A 186 11.29 -30.89 11.38
CA ASP A 186 12.37 -29.95 11.08
C ASP A 186 13.50 -30.64 10.29
N LYS A 187 13.82 -31.88 10.62
CA LYS A 187 14.81 -32.68 9.86
C LYS A 187 14.34 -32.98 8.44
N ILE A 188 13.10 -33.43 8.27
CA ILE A 188 12.50 -33.70 6.94
C ILE A 188 12.52 -32.46 6.06
N VAL A 189 12.12 -31.29 6.63
CA VAL A 189 12.14 -30.00 5.92
C VAL A 189 13.56 -29.60 5.53
N ARG A 190 14.53 -29.75 6.46
CA ARG A 190 15.94 -29.44 6.20
C ARG A 190 16.51 -30.30 5.08
N ASP A 191 16.28 -31.63 5.14
CA ASP A 191 16.78 -32.57 4.15
C ASP A 191 16.21 -32.22 2.76
N LYS A 192 14.91 -31.85 2.68
CA LYS A 192 14.29 -31.45 1.42
C LYS A 192 14.85 -30.13 0.87
N ILE A 193 15.10 -29.13 1.73
CA ILE A 193 15.69 -27.86 1.31
C ILE A 193 17.12 -28.11 0.76
N LEU A 194 17.92 -28.96 1.43
CA LEU A 194 19.26 -29.30 0.95
C LEU A 194 19.23 -30.03 -0.41
N GLU A 195 18.23 -30.88 -0.63
CA GLU A 195 18.02 -31.54 -1.93
C GLU A 195 17.69 -30.50 -3.02
N LEU A 196 16.77 -29.59 -2.75
CA LEU A 196 16.34 -28.55 -3.72
C LEU A 196 17.40 -27.48 -4.00
N CYS A 197 18.31 -27.25 -3.06
CA CYS A 197 19.41 -26.32 -3.17
C CYS A 197 20.72 -26.99 -3.59
N ASP A 198 20.67 -28.20 -4.14
CA ASP A 198 21.88 -28.87 -4.60
C ASP A 198 22.70 -28.00 -5.54
N GLY A 199 24.03 -27.92 -5.29
CA GLY A 199 24.95 -27.02 -5.99
C GLY A 199 25.03 -25.57 -5.41
N TYR A 200 24.25 -25.23 -4.41
CA TYR A 200 24.32 -23.91 -3.73
C TYR A 200 24.68 -24.03 -2.25
N GLU A 201 25.71 -23.33 -1.81
CA GLU A 201 26.04 -23.20 -0.39
C GLU A 201 24.95 -22.40 0.35
N ILE A 202 24.49 -22.90 1.51
CA ILE A 202 23.58 -22.21 2.41
C ILE A 202 24.34 -21.82 3.67
N GLU A 203 24.54 -20.50 3.91
CA GLU A 203 25.27 -20.02 5.09
C GLU A 203 24.46 -20.18 6.38
N ASN A 204 23.18 -19.79 6.36
CA ASN A 204 22.31 -19.81 7.55
C ASN A 204 20.96 -20.47 7.23
N PHE A 205 20.52 -21.30 8.19
CA PHE A 205 19.20 -21.94 8.18
C PHE A 205 18.34 -21.43 9.33
N HIS A 206 17.13 -20.97 9.03
CA HIS A 206 16.15 -20.51 10.00
C HIS A 206 14.84 -21.31 9.84
N ILE A 207 14.68 -22.39 10.60
CA ILE A 207 13.47 -23.22 10.59
C ILE A 207 12.62 -22.85 11.81
N ASN A 208 11.40 -22.34 11.60
CA ASN A 208 10.51 -21.84 12.66
C ASN A 208 11.26 -20.99 13.70
N PRO A 209 11.90 -19.86 13.30
CA PRO A 209 12.83 -19.12 14.17
C PRO A 209 12.19 -18.57 15.45
N THR A 210 10.86 -18.42 15.50
CA THR A 210 10.11 -18.06 16.72
C THR A 210 9.93 -19.20 17.70
N GLY A 211 10.36 -20.42 17.35
CA GLY A 211 10.26 -21.61 18.18
C GLY A 211 8.96 -22.39 18.07
N LYS A 212 7.83 -21.79 17.72
CA LYS A 212 6.52 -22.46 17.62
C LYS A 212 5.69 -21.93 16.46
N PHE A 213 5.04 -22.83 15.72
CA PHE A 213 4.00 -22.46 14.76
C PHE A 213 2.87 -23.51 14.79
N LEU A 214 2.06 -23.48 15.83
CA LEU A 214 0.99 -24.45 16.07
C LEU A 214 -0.38 -23.92 15.59
N VAL A 215 -0.61 -22.62 15.73
CA VAL A 215 -1.84 -21.94 15.30
C VAL A 215 -1.56 -21.18 14.02
N GLY A 216 -2.10 -21.65 12.92
CA GLY A 216 -1.95 -21.05 11.59
C GLY A 216 -3.29 -20.95 10.87
N GLY A 217 -3.24 -20.66 9.57
CA GLY A 217 -4.43 -20.46 8.76
C GLY A 217 -5.30 -19.32 9.27
N PHE A 218 -6.58 -19.38 8.97
CA PHE A 218 -7.56 -18.35 9.38
C PHE A 218 -7.76 -18.21 10.89
N ASP A 219 -7.26 -19.15 11.69
CA ASP A 219 -7.26 -19.04 13.15
C ASP A 219 -6.11 -18.17 13.65
N GLY A 220 -4.98 -18.16 12.93
CA GLY A 220 -3.79 -17.37 13.23
C GLY A 220 -3.78 -15.98 12.62
N ASP A 221 -4.21 -15.86 11.37
CA ASP A 221 -4.17 -14.60 10.60
C ASP A 221 -5.40 -14.47 9.69
N ALA A 222 -5.71 -13.26 9.26
CA ALA A 222 -6.77 -12.98 8.29
C ALA A 222 -6.22 -13.03 6.87
N GLY A 223 -6.94 -13.68 5.95
CA GLY A 223 -6.65 -13.71 4.53
C GLY A 223 -7.50 -12.74 3.71
N LEU A 224 -6.95 -12.26 2.61
CA LEU A 224 -7.66 -11.45 1.62
C LEU A 224 -7.09 -11.70 0.23
N THR A 225 -7.97 -11.77 -0.79
CA THR A 225 -7.57 -11.86 -2.20
C THR A 225 -6.64 -10.72 -2.61
N GLY A 226 -5.66 -11.02 -3.48
CA GLY A 226 -4.77 -10.04 -4.09
C GLY A 226 -3.59 -9.58 -3.24
N ARG A 227 -3.40 -10.11 -2.04
CA ARG A 227 -2.29 -9.72 -1.16
C ARG A 227 -0.95 -10.39 -1.50
N LYS A 228 -0.93 -11.39 -2.38
CA LYS A 228 0.27 -12.16 -2.76
C LYS A 228 0.64 -12.06 -4.25
N ILE A 229 0.20 -11.00 -4.93
CA ILE A 229 0.42 -10.81 -6.36
C ILE A 229 1.91 -10.77 -6.72
N VAL A 230 2.74 -10.06 -5.96
CA VAL A 230 4.19 -10.00 -6.21
C VAL A 230 4.81 -11.38 -6.07
N VAL A 231 4.41 -12.13 -5.02
CA VAL A 231 4.86 -13.50 -4.76
C VAL A 231 4.43 -14.45 -5.87
N ASP A 232 3.20 -14.31 -6.35
CA ASP A 232 2.60 -15.19 -7.35
C ASP A 232 3.04 -14.91 -8.80
N ASN A 233 3.61 -13.73 -9.05
CA ASN A 233 4.19 -13.38 -10.34
C ASN A 233 5.68 -13.79 -10.39
N TYR A 234 6.59 -12.84 -10.27
CA TYR A 234 8.03 -13.06 -10.42
C TYR A 234 8.81 -12.77 -9.14
N GLN A 235 8.15 -12.73 -7.97
CA GLN A 235 8.77 -12.52 -6.66
C GLN A 235 9.72 -11.29 -6.65
N SER A 236 9.29 -10.19 -7.27
CA SER A 236 10.03 -8.92 -7.44
C SER A 236 11.13 -8.90 -8.51
N PHE A 237 11.41 -9.98 -9.24
CA PHE A 237 12.34 -9.94 -10.38
C PHE A 237 11.81 -9.13 -11.57
N SER A 238 10.52 -8.90 -11.65
CA SER A 238 9.86 -8.06 -12.65
C SER A 238 8.86 -7.12 -11.98
N ASN A 239 8.54 -6.05 -12.66
CA ASN A 239 7.53 -5.10 -12.24
C ASN A 239 6.14 -5.75 -12.15
N VAL A 240 5.28 -5.19 -11.31
CA VAL A 240 3.88 -5.62 -11.16
C VAL A 240 2.97 -4.46 -11.52
N GLY A 241 1.97 -4.70 -12.36
CA GLY A 241 1.05 -3.68 -12.85
C GLY A 241 0.31 -2.95 -11.72
N GLY A 242 0.22 -1.62 -11.82
CA GLY A 242 -0.46 -0.72 -10.89
C GLY A 242 -0.05 0.72 -11.12
N GLY A 243 -0.83 1.70 -10.60
CA GLY A 243 -0.51 3.11 -10.78
C GLY A 243 0.46 3.64 -9.72
N CYS A 244 1.31 4.58 -10.11
CA CYS A 244 2.39 5.12 -9.31
C CYS A 244 2.29 6.65 -9.09
N VAL A 245 3.14 7.17 -8.19
CA VAL A 245 3.31 8.58 -7.86
C VAL A 245 4.76 9.01 -8.14
N ASP A 246 5.05 10.32 -8.11
CA ASP A 246 6.41 10.84 -8.24
C ASP A 246 7.26 10.58 -6.98
N GLY A 247 8.59 10.66 -7.13
CA GLY A 247 9.54 10.39 -6.04
C GLY A 247 9.50 11.40 -4.88
N ASP A 248 8.97 12.61 -5.10
CA ASP A 248 8.82 13.65 -4.07
C ASP A 248 7.54 13.53 -3.25
N THR A 249 6.61 12.67 -3.67
CA THR A 249 5.45 12.29 -2.84
C THR A 249 5.93 11.59 -1.58
N GLU A 250 5.36 11.97 -0.43
CA GLU A 250 5.69 11.43 0.88
C GLU A 250 4.63 10.41 1.33
N PHE A 251 5.06 9.34 2.00
CA PHE A 251 4.19 8.40 2.71
C PHE A 251 4.28 8.61 4.21
N LEU A 252 3.22 8.27 4.93
CA LEU A 252 3.17 8.40 6.38
C LEU A 252 3.82 7.18 7.06
N THR A 253 4.73 7.44 8.00
CA THR A 253 5.33 6.43 8.89
C THR A 253 4.89 6.67 10.34
N PRO A 254 5.11 5.73 11.29
CA PRO A 254 4.86 5.98 12.72
C PRO A 254 5.66 7.16 13.28
N TYR A 255 6.73 7.56 12.61
CA TYR A 255 7.66 8.60 13.07
C TYR A 255 7.56 9.92 12.28
N GLY A 256 6.60 10.03 11.36
CA GLY A 256 6.36 11.18 10.50
C GLY A 256 6.39 10.84 9.01
N TRP A 257 6.59 11.85 8.18
CA TRP A 257 6.56 11.71 6.73
C TRP A 257 7.94 11.43 6.15
N LYS A 258 7.99 10.54 5.15
CA LYS A 258 9.21 10.16 4.42
C LYS A 258 8.91 10.15 2.92
N ARG A 259 9.87 10.57 2.08
CA ARG A 259 9.71 10.52 0.61
C ARG A 259 9.55 9.08 0.15
N ILE A 260 8.66 8.86 -0.82
CA ILE A 260 8.40 7.51 -1.33
C ILE A 260 9.62 6.92 -2.06
N ALA A 261 10.44 7.76 -2.68
CA ALA A 261 11.70 7.35 -3.30
C ALA A 261 12.74 6.82 -2.29
N ASP A 262 12.61 7.19 -1.01
CA ASP A 262 13.53 6.81 0.08
C ASP A 262 12.96 5.67 0.94
N TYR A 263 11.89 4.99 0.48
CA TYR A 263 11.27 3.89 1.21
C TYR A 263 12.24 2.72 1.40
N ASP A 264 12.32 2.22 2.62
CA ASP A 264 13.15 1.09 3.04
C ASP A 264 12.25 -0.04 3.55
N GLU A 265 12.15 -1.13 2.79
CA GLU A 265 11.27 -2.26 3.10
C GLU A 265 11.60 -2.94 4.44
N GLU A 266 12.88 -2.94 4.83
CA GLU A 266 13.32 -3.59 6.06
C GLU A 266 12.96 -2.78 7.30
N ASN A 267 13.08 -1.45 7.23
CA ASN A 267 12.98 -0.59 8.41
C ASN A 267 11.70 0.23 8.49
N ASP A 268 11.06 0.56 7.35
CA ASP A 268 9.89 1.43 7.34
C ASP A 268 8.56 0.66 7.54
N PHE A 269 7.63 1.34 8.19
CA PHE A 269 6.20 1.00 8.20
C PHE A 269 5.43 2.10 7.48
N VAL A 270 4.43 1.71 6.71
CA VAL A 270 3.65 2.60 5.84
C VAL A 270 2.24 2.76 6.35
N GLY A 271 1.76 4.00 6.40
CA GLY A 271 0.37 4.30 6.71
C GLY A 271 -0.55 3.84 5.59
N GLN A 272 -1.23 2.72 5.81
CA GLN A 272 -2.34 2.29 4.96
C GLN A 272 -3.66 2.85 5.45
N TRP A 273 -4.58 3.03 4.51
CA TRP A 273 -5.92 3.48 4.79
C TRP A 273 -6.94 2.39 4.44
N ASP A 274 -7.75 1.99 5.42
CA ASP A 274 -8.85 1.04 5.21
C ASP A 274 -10.16 1.62 5.73
N SER A 275 -11.06 1.90 4.78
CA SER A 275 -12.44 2.32 5.06
C SER A 275 -12.59 3.50 6.03
N GLY A 276 -11.57 4.36 6.10
CA GLY A 276 -11.53 5.52 7.00
C GLY A 276 -10.49 5.42 8.11
N ASN A 277 -9.91 4.25 8.35
CA ASN A 277 -8.96 4.00 9.43
C ASN A 277 -7.52 3.96 8.92
N LEU A 278 -6.61 4.55 9.68
CA LEU A 278 -5.16 4.46 9.48
C LEU A 278 -4.60 3.32 10.33
N SER A 279 -3.79 2.48 9.72
CA SER A 279 -2.90 1.56 10.41
C SER A 279 -1.52 1.53 9.75
N PHE A 280 -0.50 1.07 10.47
CA PHE A 280 0.87 1.00 9.95
C PHE A 280 1.24 -0.44 9.67
N VAL A 281 1.69 -0.69 8.43
CA VAL A 281 2.04 -2.03 7.93
C VAL A 281 3.36 -2.00 7.18
N LYS A 282 3.97 -3.16 7.00
CA LYS A 282 5.03 -3.33 6.00
C LYS A 282 4.41 -3.28 4.61
N GLY A 283 5.05 -2.58 3.69
CA GLY A 283 4.67 -2.53 2.29
C GLY A 283 5.72 -3.16 1.39
N VAL A 284 5.40 -3.36 0.13
CA VAL A 284 6.33 -3.80 -0.91
C VAL A 284 6.59 -2.63 -1.85
N ALA A 285 7.86 -2.26 -2.03
CA ALA A 285 8.26 -1.19 -2.93
C ALA A 285 8.03 -1.60 -4.39
N VAL A 286 7.54 -0.66 -5.18
CA VAL A 286 7.45 -0.78 -6.63
C VAL A 286 8.06 0.47 -7.24
N LYS A 287 9.13 0.30 -8.02
CA LYS A 287 9.78 1.36 -8.78
C LYS A 287 9.66 1.02 -10.26
N GLN A 288 9.10 1.93 -11.06
CA GLN A 288 8.81 1.70 -12.46
C GLN A 288 9.38 2.83 -13.32
N LEU A 289 9.66 2.55 -14.60
CA LEU A 289 9.95 3.59 -15.57
C LEU A 289 8.77 4.54 -15.70
N LYS A 290 9.08 5.81 -15.81
CA LYS A 290 8.10 6.89 -15.88
C LYS A 290 7.23 6.75 -17.13
N THR A 291 5.92 6.74 -16.91
CA THR A 291 4.91 6.94 -17.94
C THR A 291 4.37 8.37 -17.87
N LYS A 292 3.34 8.68 -18.62
CA LYS A 292 2.67 9.97 -18.55
C LYS A 292 2.06 10.19 -17.17
N MET A 293 2.44 11.29 -16.53
CA MET A 293 1.97 11.70 -15.21
C MET A 293 1.32 13.08 -15.27
N TYR A 294 0.42 13.35 -14.33
CA TYR A 294 -0.23 14.64 -14.18
C TYR A 294 -0.02 15.20 -12.78
N HIS A 295 0.40 16.45 -12.71
CA HIS A 295 0.40 17.24 -11.49
C HIS A 295 -0.94 17.95 -11.34
N CYS A 296 -1.60 17.71 -10.23
CA CYS A 296 -2.89 18.33 -9.89
C CYS A 296 -2.77 19.04 -8.56
N SER A 297 -2.94 20.34 -8.56
CA SER A 297 -2.83 21.16 -7.36
C SER A 297 -4.00 22.11 -7.18
N SER A 298 -4.37 22.32 -5.93
CA SER A 298 -5.29 23.37 -5.51
C SER A 298 -4.76 24.04 -4.24
N PRO A 299 -5.07 25.32 -3.97
CA PRO A 299 -4.42 26.07 -2.90
C PRO A 299 -4.51 25.44 -1.50
N CYS A 300 -5.66 24.85 -1.15
CA CYS A 300 -5.94 24.41 0.22
C CYS A 300 -6.39 22.94 0.37
N SER A 301 -6.46 22.15 -0.71
CA SER A 301 -7.03 20.79 -0.57
C SER A 301 -6.15 19.68 -1.09
N ILE A 302 -5.63 19.78 -2.29
CA ILE A 302 -4.81 18.72 -2.88
C ILE A 302 -3.53 19.26 -3.52
N ASP A 303 -2.51 18.41 -3.52
CA ASP A 303 -1.34 18.50 -4.37
C ASP A 303 -0.89 17.05 -4.60
N MET A 304 -0.95 16.58 -5.82
CA MET A 304 -0.66 15.18 -6.15
C MET A 304 -0.09 15.06 -7.55
N VAL A 305 0.85 14.15 -7.71
CA VAL A 305 1.40 13.74 -9.01
C VAL A 305 1.13 12.26 -9.17
N LEU A 306 0.29 11.91 -10.13
CA LEU A 306 -0.18 10.56 -10.35
C LEU A 306 0.04 10.17 -11.81
N SER A 307 0.41 8.90 -12.04
CA SER A 307 0.42 8.35 -13.40
C SER A 307 -1.00 8.27 -13.97
N GLU A 308 -1.14 8.31 -15.27
CA GLU A 308 -2.46 8.25 -15.94
C GLU A 308 -3.24 6.98 -15.58
N ASP A 309 -2.53 5.88 -15.33
CA ASP A 309 -3.11 4.58 -15.00
C ASP A 309 -3.39 4.39 -13.50
N HIS A 310 -3.12 5.42 -12.67
CA HIS A 310 -3.29 5.32 -11.23
C HIS A 310 -4.73 5.03 -10.82
N ASN A 311 -4.93 4.08 -9.89
CA ASN A 311 -6.24 3.74 -9.35
C ASN A 311 -6.68 4.78 -8.31
N PHE A 312 -7.32 5.82 -8.82
CA PHE A 312 -7.74 6.99 -8.06
C PHE A 312 -8.96 6.67 -7.18
N LEU A 313 -8.77 6.77 -5.86
CA LEU A 313 -9.82 6.52 -4.88
C LEU A 313 -10.73 7.74 -4.72
N TYR A 314 -12.04 7.54 -4.82
CA TYR A 314 -13.02 8.60 -4.59
C TYR A 314 -14.30 8.06 -3.94
N ARG A 315 -15.10 8.96 -3.39
CA ARG A 315 -16.41 8.68 -2.83
C ARG A 315 -17.50 9.30 -3.71
N THR A 316 -18.61 8.58 -3.88
CA THR A 316 -19.80 9.11 -4.56
C THR A 316 -20.74 9.81 -3.56
N SER A 317 -21.75 10.53 -4.08
CA SER A 317 -22.81 11.15 -3.26
C SER A 317 -23.59 10.13 -2.40
N LYS A 318 -23.58 8.87 -2.76
CA LYS A 318 -24.15 7.74 -1.98
C LYS A 318 -23.21 7.25 -0.87
N LYS A 319 -22.10 7.95 -0.62
CA LYS A 319 -21.07 7.64 0.39
C LYS A 319 -20.28 6.33 0.15
N ASN A 320 -20.40 5.70 -0.98
CA ASN A 320 -19.64 4.51 -1.36
C ASN A 320 -18.29 4.91 -1.95
N TYR A 321 -17.21 4.25 -1.50
CA TYR A 321 -15.88 4.40 -2.07
C TYR A 321 -15.80 3.60 -3.38
N ARG A 322 -15.12 4.17 -4.36
CA ARG A 322 -14.86 3.59 -5.68
C ARG A 322 -13.47 3.96 -6.14
N LYS A 323 -12.94 3.17 -7.07
CA LYS A 323 -11.70 3.48 -7.79
C LYS A 323 -12.03 3.76 -9.26
N ILE A 324 -11.27 4.66 -9.88
CA ILE A 324 -11.32 5.02 -11.29
C ILE A 324 -9.90 5.32 -11.75
N LYS A 325 -9.59 5.08 -13.01
CA LYS A 325 -8.28 5.46 -13.55
C LYS A 325 -8.12 6.98 -13.57
N PHE A 326 -6.91 7.43 -13.23
CA PHE A 326 -6.71 8.88 -13.06
C PHE A 326 -6.89 9.65 -14.36
N LYS A 327 -6.52 9.08 -15.50
CA LYS A 327 -6.81 9.69 -16.81
C LYS A 327 -8.29 10.00 -17.01
N ASP A 328 -9.21 9.12 -16.58
CA ASP A 328 -10.65 9.33 -16.74
C ASP A 328 -11.14 10.49 -15.84
N VAL A 329 -10.50 10.69 -14.67
CA VAL A 329 -10.74 11.87 -13.84
C VAL A 329 -10.33 13.14 -14.61
N ILE A 330 -9.16 13.10 -15.25
CA ILE A 330 -8.61 14.21 -16.04
C ILE A 330 -9.49 14.50 -17.26
N GLU A 331 -9.89 13.47 -18.02
CA GLU A 331 -10.79 13.61 -19.16
C GLU A 331 -12.14 14.22 -18.76
N LYS A 332 -12.76 13.71 -17.69
CA LYS A 332 -14.02 14.27 -17.17
C LYS A 332 -13.85 15.70 -16.70
N TYR A 333 -12.70 16.03 -16.10
CA TYR A 333 -12.41 17.39 -15.66
C TYR A 333 -12.36 18.36 -16.84
N PHE A 334 -11.71 18.00 -17.95
CA PHE A 334 -11.60 18.88 -19.12
C PHE A 334 -12.85 18.90 -19.99
N ASN A 335 -13.47 17.74 -20.23
CA ASN A 335 -14.47 17.55 -21.29
C ASN A 335 -15.91 17.71 -20.80
N THR A 336 -16.17 17.91 -19.50
CA THR A 336 -17.53 18.13 -18.99
C THR A 336 -17.67 19.49 -18.30
N ASP A 337 -18.87 20.10 -18.39
CA ASP A 337 -19.17 21.39 -17.76
C ASP A 337 -19.11 21.35 -16.23
N CYS A 338 -19.34 20.19 -15.63
CA CYS A 338 -19.36 20.00 -14.20
C CYS A 338 -18.05 19.42 -13.64
N GLY A 339 -17.10 19.03 -14.51
CA GLY A 339 -15.89 18.33 -14.13
C GLY A 339 -16.17 16.93 -13.56
N PHE A 340 -15.22 16.41 -12.79
CA PHE A 340 -15.39 15.13 -12.09
C PHE A 340 -16.08 15.36 -10.73
N ARG A 341 -17.21 14.67 -10.48
CA ARG A 341 -18.05 14.87 -9.28
C ARG A 341 -17.67 14.01 -8.08
N GLY A 342 -16.59 13.21 -8.15
CA GLY A 342 -16.10 12.41 -7.04
C GLY A 342 -15.55 13.26 -5.89
N GLU A 343 -15.63 12.72 -4.69
CA GLU A 343 -15.07 13.31 -3.46
C GLU A 343 -13.82 12.52 -3.04
N ILE A 344 -12.68 13.21 -2.95
CA ILE A 344 -11.37 12.60 -2.61
C ILE A 344 -11.23 12.54 -1.10
N PRO A 345 -10.91 11.38 -0.48
CA PRO A 345 -10.67 11.31 0.96
C PRO A 345 -9.35 12.01 1.31
N LEU A 346 -9.39 12.84 2.37
CA LEU A 346 -8.27 13.62 2.87
C LEU A 346 -7.96 13.32 4.34
N THR A 347 -8.71 12.41 4.97
CA THR A 347 -8.67 12.20 6.42
C THR A 347 -8.73 10.73 6.77
N PHE A 348 -8.27 10.44 7.98
CA PHE A 348 -8.32 9.10 8.57
C PHE A 348 -8.64 9.19 10.07
N SER A 349 -9.25 8.15 10.62
CA SER A 349 -9.28 7.86 12.04
C SER A 349 -8.04 7.08 12.43
N TYR A 350 -7.53 7.28 13.63
CA TYR A 350 -6.36 6.57 14.16
C TYR A 350 -6.68 5.99 15.55
N GLU A 351 -6.26 4.76 15.79
CA GLU A 351 -6.35 4.14 17.11
C GLU A 351 -5.14 4.56 17.93
N PHE A 352 -5.37 5.50 18.85
CA PHE A 352 -4.35 5.99 19.77
C PHE A 352 -4.02 4.93 20.83
N ASP A 353 -2.95 5.17 21.62
CA ASP A 353 -2.58 4.32 22.73
C ASP A 353 -3.73 4.23 23.77
N LYS A 354 -3.92 3.05 24.35
CA LYS A 354 -5.02 2.80 25.30
C LYS A 354 -4.72 3.36 26.69
N ASP A 355 -3.46 3.28 27.11
CA ASP A 355 -3.03 3.68 28.46
C ASP A 355 -2.61 5.15 28.46
N GLY A 356 -2.02 5.65 27.38
CA GLY A 356 -1.57 7.01 27.25
C GLY A 356 -0.44 7.40 28.22
N LEU A 357 -0.32 8.71 28.44
CA LEU A 357 0.64 9.26 29.41
C LEU A 357 0.01 9.32 30.79
N ALA A 358 0.77 8.96 31.83
CA ALA A 358 0.40 9.08 33.24
C ALA A 358 0.46 10.55 33.70
N LEU A 359 -0.24 11.44 32.99
CA LEU A 359 -0.36 12.87 33.27
C LEU A 359 -1.85 13.26 33.28
N SER A 360 -2.22 14.14 34.20
CA SER A 360 -3.54 14.75 34.20
C SER A 360 -3.74 15.68 32.98
N ASP A 361 -4.98 15.99 32.67
CA ASP A 361 -5.33 16.90 31.58
C ASP A 361 -4.65 18.26 31.69
N ASP A 362 -4.57 18.81 32.91
CA ASP A 362 -3.93 20.11 33.15
C ASP A 362 -2.40 20.01 33.09
N GLU A 363 -1.79 18.89 33.46
CA GLU A 363 -0.35 18.65 33.25
C GLU A 363 -0.01 18.54 31.76
N ILE A 364 -0.87 17.91 30.95
CA ILE A 364 -0.70 17.89 29.48
C ILE A 364 -0.76 19.32 28.93
N ARG A 365 -1.73 20.14 29.35
CA ARG A 365 -1.81 21.56 28.94
C ARG A 365 -0.59 22.35 29.37
N LEU A 366 -0.11 22.13 30.61
CA LEU A 366 1.09 22.77 31.13
C LEU A 366 2.33 22.36 30.33
N GLN A 367 2.44 21.10 29.94
CA GLN A 367 3.54 20.62 29.10
C GLN A 367 3.49 21.24 27.70
N VAL A 368 2.32 21.36 27.09
CA VAL A 368 2.16 22.06 25.78
C VAL A 368 2.60 23.53 25.91
N ALA A 369 2.17 24.22 26.97
CA ALA A 369 2.60 25.59 27.27
C ALA A 369 4.14 25.70 27.40
N PHE A 370 4.76 24.72 28.07
CA PHE A 370 6.20 24.66 28.22
C PHE A 370 6.92 24.36 26.89
N CYS A 371 6.37 23.49 26.04
CA CYS A 371 6.91 23.26 24.69
C CYS A 371 6.90 24.54 23.87
N ALA A 372 5.84 25.35 23.97
CA ALA A 372 5.66 26.61 23.22
C ALA A 372 6.62 27.72 23.72
N ASP A 373 6.38 28.21 24.92
CA ASP A 373 7.02 29.42 25.46
C ASP A 373 8.09 29.14 26.54
N GLY A 374 8.37 27.85 26.85
CA GLY A 374 9.28 27.46 27.93
C GLY A 374 10.78 27.52 27.57
N THR A 375 11.60 27.46 28.60
CA THR A 375 13.06 27.31 28.50
C THR A 375 13.51 26.30 29.56
N ILE A 376 14.26 25.29 29.15
CA ILE A 376 14.90 24.33 30.10
C ILE A 376 16.05 25.03 30.84
N LEU A 377 16.12 24.83 32.12
CA LEU A 377 17.14 25.39 33.00
C LEU A 377 18.00 24.26 33.59
N ASN A 378 19.22 24.14 33.09
CA ASN A 378 20.15 23.10 33.58
C ASN A 378 20.88 23.54 34.85
N GLY A 379 20.92 22.67 35.87
CA GLY A 379 21.67 22.88 37.07
C GLY A 379 21.12 23.97 38.05
N MET A 380 19.85 24.38 37.88
CA MET A 380 19.17 25.34 38.73
C MET A 380 18.15 24.67 39.67
N ARG A 381 17.65 25.39 40.68
CA ARG A 381 16.58 24.94 41.58
C ARG A 381 15.33 24.49 40.83
N TRP A 382 15.00 25.15 39.72
CA TRP A 382 13.86 24.90 38.87
C TRP A 382 14.31 24.28 37.53
N GLY A 383 13.64 23.25 37.07
CA GLY A 383 13.97 22.60 35.80
C GLY A 383 13.58 23.40 34.57
N GLY A 384 12.64 24.36 34.71
CA GLY A 384 12.18 25.16 33.60
C GLY A 384 11.63 26.52 33.99
N ARG A 385 11.43 27.37 32.97
CA ARG A 385 10.71 28.64 33.08
C ARG A 385 9.87 28.91 31.86
N ILE A 386 8.77 29.65 32.01
CA ILE A 386 7.97 30.22 30.93
C ILE A 386 7.95 31.74 31.06
N ARG A 387 8.21 32.46 29.95
CA ARG A 387 8.20 33.93 29.90
C ARG A 387 7.05 34.42 29.01
N VAL A 388 6.05 35.03 29.59
CA VAL A 388 4.84 35.46 28.90
C VAL A 388 4.49 36.94 29.11
N LYS A 389 4.01 37.60 28.05
CA LYS A 389 3.58 39.00 28.07
C LYS A 389 2.06 39.11 28.10
N LYS A 390 1.35 38.29 27.29
CA LYS A 390 -0.10 38.39 27.10
C LYS A 390 -0.87 38.01 28.36
N ASP A 391 -1.82 38.80 28.81
CA ASP A 391 -2.52 38.54 30.08
C ASP A 391 -3.32 37.25 30.12
N TYR A 392 -3.90 36.82 28.97
CA TYR A 392 -4.57 35.53 28.93
C TYR A 392 -3.58 34.36 29.14
N LYS A 393 -2.35 34.42 28.60
CA LYS A 393 -1.31 33.41 28.83
C LYS A 393 -0.84 33.42 30.28
N LYS A 394 -0.70 34.61 30.94
CA LYS A 394 -0.38 34.73 32.35
C LYS A 394 -1.42 34.01 33.20
N LYS A 395 -2.71 34.34 33.00
CA LYS A 395 -3.83 33.70 33.72
C LYS A 395 -3.88 32.18 33.48
N SER A 396 -3.62 31.70 32.25
CA SER A 396 -3.60 30.26 31.93
C SER A 396 -2.48 29.54 32.66
N ILE A 397 -1.26 30.08 32.69
CA ILE A 397 -0.12 29.46 33.41
C ILE A 397 -0.38 29.43 34.92
N GLU A 398 -0.83 30.52 35.52
CA GLU A 398 -1.13 30.56 36.95
C GLU A 398 -2.20 29.54 37.34
N LYS A 399 -3.26 29.44 36.54
CA LYS A 399 -4.31 28.44 36.72
C LYS A 399 -3.76 27.03 36.64
N LEU A 400 -2.99 26.69 35.58
CA LEU A 400 -2.44 25.35 35.35
C LEU A 400 -1.44 24.95 36.46
N LEU A 401 -0.51 25.83 36.85
CA LEU A 401 0.43 25.55 37.93
C LEU A 401 -0.29 25.31 39.26
N THR A 402 -1.33 26.09 39.56
CA THR A 402 -2.13 25.92 40.79
C THR A 402 -2.97 24.62 40.76
N SER A 403 -3.67 24.34 39.64
CA SER A 403 -4.52 23.15 39.52
C SER A 403 -3.70 21.85 39.58
N CYS A 404 -2.48 21.85 39.01
CA CYS A 404 -1.59 20.70 39.10
C CYS A 404 -0.83 20.59 40.41
N GLY A 405 -0.92 21.57 41.32
CA GLY A 405 -0.21 21.56 42.59
C GLY A 405 1.32 21.75 42.47
N TYR A 406 1.78 22.37 41.39
CA TYR A 406 3.21 22.63 41.19
C TYR A 406 3.68 23.84 42.02
N ASP A 407 4.81 23.71 42.71
CA ASP A 407 5.52 24.84 43.27
C ASP A 407 6.09 25.70 42.17
N PHE A 408 5.94 27.02 42.27
CA PHE A 408 6.49 27.96 41.31
C PHE A 408 6.88 29.31 41.92
N ALA A 409 7.79 29.99 41.23
CA ALA A 409 8.18 31.35 41.58
C ALA A 409 7.91 32.30 40.41
N ILE A 410 7.55 33.54 40.71
CA ILE A 410 7.28 34.56 39.67
C ILE A 410 8.32 35.67 39.78
N SER A 411 8.94 36.04 38.68
CA SER A 411 9.68 37.29 38.56
C SER A 411 9.09 38.16 37.46
N LYS A 412 9.26 39.46 37.53
CA LYS A 412 8.80 40.42 36.52
C LYS A 412 10.00 41.02 35.79
N ASP A 413 9.92 41.04 34.47
CA ASP A 413 10.87 41.72 33.60
C ASP A 413 10.11 42.59 32.62
N LYS A 414 10.01 43.93 32.94
CA LYS A 414 9.18 44.90 32.22
C LYS A 414 7.73 44.47 32.19
N GLU A 415 7.19 44.19 30.98
CA GLU A 415 5.82 43.78 30.74
C GLU A 415 5.62 42.25 30.78
N PHE A 416 6.71 41.48 31.00
CA PHE A 416 6.69 40.03 31.07
C PHE A 416 6.60 39.52 32.50
N ASN A 417 5.81 38.46 32.71
CA ASN A 417 5.97 37.59 33.89
C ASN A 417 6.81 36.37 33.49
N ILE A 418 7.71 35.96 34.35
CA ILE A 418 8.56 34.77 34.21
C ILE A 418 8.18 33.82 35.34
N TYR A 419 7.66 32.65 34.98
CA TYR A 419 7.26 31.59 35.89
C TYR A 419 8.34 30.52 35.92
N TYR A 420 8.92 30.24 37.08
CA TYR A 420 9.93 29.21 37.32
C TYR A 420 9.27 28.04 38.01
N PHE A 421 9.42 26.82 37.50
CA PHE A 421 8.81 25.60 38.02
C PHE A 421 9.50 24.37 37.45
N ASN A 422 9.16 23.19 37.96
CA ASN A 422 9.60 21.91 37.38
C ASN A 422 8.51 21.43 36.40
N PRO A 423 8.74 21.43 35.07
CA PRO A 423 7.73 21.03 34.14
C PRO A 423 7.44 19.52 34.22
N PRO A 424 6.25 19.04 33.79
CA PRO A 424 5.93 17.61 33.79
C PRO A 424 6.97 16.76 33.06
N MET A 425 7.54 17.28 31.99
CA MET A 425 8.63 16.67 31.23
C MET A 425 9.69 17.71 30.88
N LEU A 426 11.00 17.36 31.08
CA LEU A 426 12.15 18.17 30.67
C LEU A 426 12.45 18.01 29.16
N GLU A 427 11.42 18.10 28.33
CA GLU A 427 11.48 18.06 26.86
C GLU A 427 10.64 19.20 26.28
N LYS A 428 11.10 19.78 25.18
CA LYS A 428 10.43 20.91 24.51
C LYS A 428 9.86 20.56 23.13
N ARG A 429 9.92 19.31 22.73
CA ARG A 429 9.44 18.88 21.44
C ARG A 429 8.13 18.12 21.59
N LEU A 430 7.02 18.69 21.06
CA LEU A 430 5.71 18.07 21.11
C LEU A 430 5.74 16.61 20.63
N HIS A 431 6.34 16.35 19.47
CA HIS A 431 6.42 15.01 18.89
C HIS A 431 7.23 14.01 19.72
N LYS A 432 8.09 14.48 20.66
CA LYS A 432 8.82 13.62 21.60
C LYS A 432 8.05 13.44 22.90
N CYS A 433 7.40 14.51 23.40
CA CYS A 433 6.61 14.46 24.63
C CYS A 433 5.39 13.53 24.45
N PHE A 434 4.75 13.58 23.29
CA PHE A 434 3.41 13.05 23.07
C PHE A 434 3.37 11.91 22.05
N ASN A 435 4.34 10.99 22.09
CA ASN A 435 4.44 9.84 21.19
C ASN A 435 3.54 8.65 21.60
N LYS A 436 3.05 8.61 22.84
CA LYS A 436 2.12 7.60 23.38
C LYS A 436 1.00 8.30 24.12
N ILE A 437 -0.09 8.60 23.43
CA ILE A 437 -1.20 9.38 23.98
C ILE A 437 -2.54 8.71 23.64
N THR A 438 -3.51 8.90 24.53
CA THR A 438 -4.90 8.51 24.22
C THR A 438 -5.56 9.51 23.28
N LYS A 439 -6.73 9.16 22.75
CA LYS A 439 -7.50 10.07 21.87
C LYS A 439 -7.93 11.35 22.58
N GLU A 440 -8.28 11.24 23.86
CA GLU A 440 -8.66 12.36 24.74
C GLU A 440 -7.47 13.28 24.95
N GLN A 441 -6.30 12.73 25.25
CA GLN A 441 -5.04 13.47 25.41
C GLN A 441 -4.66 14.17 24.09
N ALA A 442 -4.76 13.48 22.96
CA ALA A 442 -4.53 14.05 21.63
C ALA A 442 -5.43 15.25 21.33
N LYS A 443 -6.71 15.20 21.77
CA LYS A 443 -7.64 16.30 21.61
C LYS A 443 -7.23 17.51 22.45
N ILE A 444 -6.84 17.31 23.70
CA ILE A 444 -6.34 18.38 24.58
C ILE A 444 -5.11 19.05 23.94
N ILE A 445 -4.17 18.27 23.44
CA ILE A 445 -2.95 18.79 22.81
C ILE A 445 -3.32 19.61 21.56
N ALA A 446 -4.21 19.09 20.70
CA ALA A 446 -4.63 19.76 19.48
C ALA A 446 -5.32 21.12 19.74
N GLU A 447 -6.07 21.24 20.84
CA GLU A 447 -6.70 22.48 21.29
C GLU A 447 -5.65 23.45 21.87
N GLU A 448 -4.77 22.95 22.70
CA GLU A 448 -3.82 23.75 23.48
C GLU A 448 -2.69 24.33 22.62
N VAL A 449 -2.18 23.61 21.61
CA VAL A 449 -1.15 24.14 20.70
C VAL A 449 -1.59 25.41 19.98
N VAL A 450 -2.87 25.50 19.63
CA VAL A 450 -3.44 26.68 18.98
C VAL A 450 -3.56 27.85 19.93
N LEU A 451 -3.84 27.60 21.21
CA LEU A 451 -3.90 28.64 22.25
C LEU A 451 -2.54 29.30 22.47
N TRP A 452 -1.45 28.49 22.44
CA TRP A 452 -0.10 28.99 22.74
C TRP A 452 0.59 29.59 21.51
N ASP A 453 0.68 28.85 20.41
CA ASP A 453 1.41 29.25 19.20
C ASP A 453 0.49 29.41 17.97
N GLY A 454 -0.80 29.58 18.21
CA GLY A 454 -1.77 29.81 17.15
C GLY A 454 -2.15 31.30 16.97
N ASN A 455 -3.01 31.51 16.01
CA ASN A 455 -3.62 32.81 15.74
C ASN A 455 -5.16 32.76 15.86
N ARG A 456 -5.82 33.93 15.69
CA ARG A 456 -7.29 34.04 15.73
C ARG A 456 -8.05 33.19 14.70
N LYS A 457 -7.34 32.61 13.71
CA LYS A 457 -7.90 31.74 12.67
C LYS A 457 -7.65 30.25 12.96
N ASN A 458 -7.22 29.90 14.17
CA ASN A 458 -6.85 28.54 14.57
C ASN A 458 -5.75 27.93 13.69
N ILE A 459 -4.74 28.72 13.35
CA ILE A 459 -3.55 28.28 12.61
C ILE A 459 -2.41 28.15 13.62
N TYR A 460 -1.86 26.97 13.77
CA TYR A 460 -0.64 26.73 14.55
C TYR A 460 0.60 27.14 13.77
N ARG A 461 1.59 27.74 14.45
CA ARG A 461 2.83 28.25 13.84
C ARG A 461 4.05 27.73 14.55
N THR A 462 5.01 27.23 13.78
CA THR A 462 6.30 26.76 14.30
C THR A 462 7.41 26.97 13.26
N THR A 463 8.66 27.02 13.73
CA THR A 463 9.85 27.02 12.86
C THR A 463 10.43 25.61 12.67
N ILE A 464 9.78 24.59 13.23
CA ILE A 464 10.28 23.22 13.27
C ILE A 464 9.34 22.33 12.48
N LYS A 465 9.82 21.79 11.35
CA LYS A 465 9.02 20.97 10.44
C LYS A 465 8.39 19.76 11.13
N LYS A 466 9.13 19.04 11.98
CA LYS A 466 8.61 17.88 12.71
C LYS A 466 7.46 18.20 13.65
N GLU A 467 7.47 19.39 14.26
CA GLU A 467 6.36 19.87 15.08
C GLU A 467 5.13 20.18 14.22
N ALA A 468 5.35 20.80 13.07
CA ALA A 468 4.27 21.06 12.11
C ALA A 468 3.64 19.75 11.60
N ASP A 469 4.46 18.76 11.29
CA ASP A 469 4.01 17.44 10.84
C ASP A 469 3.20 16.71 11.94
N PHE A 470 3.66 16.77 13.17
CA PHE A 470 2.95 16.20 14.32
C PHE A 470 1.58 16.86 14.54
N VAL A 471 1.53 18.19 14.51
CA VAL A 471 0.26 18.93 14.68
C VAL A 471 -0.67 18.70 13.49
N GLN A 472 -0.15 18.58 12.25
CA GLN A 472 -0.94 18.19 11.09
C GLN A 472 -1.59 16.81 11.28
N PHE A 473 -0.82 15.84 11.75
CA PHE A 473 -1.31 14.50 12.08
C PHE A 473 -2.43 14.55 13.14
N LEU A 474 -2.23 15.31 14.23
CA LEU A 474 -3.24 15.49 15.27
C LEU A 474 -4.54 16.10 14.72
N PHE A 475 -4.44 17.15 13.90
CA PHE A 475 -5.63 17.80 13.34
C PHE A 475 -6.44 16.85 12.44
N ILE A 476 -5.76 16.00 11.66
CA ILE A 476 -6.43 15.02 10.83
C ILE A 476 -7.06 13.92 11.66
N SER A 477 -6.30 13.30 12.58
CA SER A 477 -6.73 12.11 13.32
C SER A 477 -7.75 12.38 14.42
N VAL A 478 -7.65 13.56 15.07
CA VAL A 478 -8.56 13.95 16.17
C VAL A 478 -9.86 14.57 15.65
N TYR A 479 -9.74 15.51 14.70
CA TYR A 479 -10.92 16.22 14.19
C TYR A 479 -11.53 15.60 12.94
N GLU A 480 -10.83 14.61 12.34
CA GLU A 480 -11.19 14.01 11.05
C GLU A 480 -11.48 15.08 9.97
N ARG A 481 -10.61 16.07 9.90
CA ARG A 481 -10.69 17.20 8.97
C ARG A 481 -9.39 17.31 8.18
N SER A 482 -9.48 17.77 6.94
CA SER A 482 -8.29 18.05 6.13
C SER A 482 -7.35 19.03 6.85
N SER A 483 -6.06 18.83 6.68
CA SER A 483 -5.03 19.73 7.21
C SER A 483 -3.92 19.91 6.18
N TRP A 484 -3.36 21.10 6.09
CA TRP A 484 -2.23 21.44 5.23
C TRP A 484 -1.26 22.35 5.97
N ILE A 485 -0.01 22.37 5.51
CA ILE A 485 1.03 23.23 6.06
C ILE A 485 1.44 24.23 4.97
N ASN A 486 1.27 25.51 5.25
CA ASN A 486 1.85 26.58 4.44
C ASN A 486 3.27 26.86 4.93
N VAL A 487 4.20 27.06 4.00
CA VAL A 487 5.59 27.40 4.29
C VAL A 487 5.82 28.87 3.97
N ASP A 488 6.20 29.65 4.99
CA ASP A 488 6.67 31.03 4.81
C ASP A 488 8.21 31.02 4.87
N ASP A 489 8.83 30.99 3.70
CA ASP A 489 10.28 30.90 3.48
C ASP A 489 10.97 32.26 3.28
N ARG A 490 10.24 33.37 3.41
CA ARG A 490 10.74 34.74 3.23
C ARG A 490 11.69 35.17 4.36
N VAL A 491 12.76 34.40 4.55
CA VAL A 491 13.82 34.71 5.52
C VAL A 491 14.56 35.98 5.10
N GLY A 492 14.81 36.91 6.05
CA GLY A 492 15.42 38.20 5.78
C GLY A 492 14.46 39.33 5.41
N GLU A 493 13.20 39.02 5.10
CA GLU A 493 12.17 40.02 4.83
C GLU A 493 11.47 40.52 6.09
N LYS A 494 10.90 41.73 6.03
CA LYS A 494 10.10 42.27 7.11
C LYS A 494 8.77 41.53 7.28
N TYR A 495 8.35 41.35 8.51
CA TYR A 495 7.04 40.79 8.81
C TYR A 495 5.97 41.88 8.80
N GLY A 496 5.33 42.10 7.65
CA GLY A 496 4.35 43.17 7.45
C GLY A 496 4.93 44.53 7.78
N ASN A 497 4.23 45.35 8.56
CA ASN A 497 4.70 46.66 9.00
C ASN A 497 5.63 46.64 10.25
N GLN A 498 6.10 45.46 10.66
CA GLN A 498 6.95 45.33 11.83
C GLN A 498 8.41 45.69 11.54
N LYS A 499 9.14 46.15 12.56
CA LYS A 499 10.57 46.47 12.46
C LYS A 499 11.51 45.25 12.40
N TYR A 500 10.97 44.03 12.63
CA TYR A 500 11.77 42.82 12.75
C TYR A 500 11.80 42.02 11.43
N LEU A 501 12.97 41.50 11.12
CA LEU A 501 13.16 40.59 9.99
C LEU A 501 12.82 39.14 10.41
N ARG A 502 12.29 38.34 9.47
CA ARG A 502 12.13 36.91 9.65
C ARG A 502 13.49 36.24 9.76
N LYS A 503 13.72 35.47 10.83
CA LYS A 503 15.01 34.80 11.08
C LYS A 503 15.02 33.35 10.61
N SER A 504 13.88 32.75 10.36
CA SER A 504 13.72 31.34 10.05
C SER A 504 12.49 31.10 9.16
N ILE A 505 12.49 29.98 8.46
CA ILE A 505 11.28 29.46 7.79
C ILE A 505 10.20 29.25 8.86
N CYS A 506 8.96 29.59 8.55
CA CYS A 506 7.81 29.39 9.41
C CYS A 506 6.82 28.43 8.75
N TYR A 507 6.39 27.41 9.48
CA TYR A 507 5.37 26.46 9.08
C TYR A 507 4.04 26.83 9.73
N GLU A 508 3.02 27.03 8.91
CA GLU A 508 1.67 27.39 9.35
C GLU A 508 0.75 26.19 9.10
N VAL A 509 0.35 25.50 10.18
CA VAL A 509 -0.52 24.32 10.11
C VAL A 509 -1.98 24.78 10.25
N SER A 510 -2.77 24.51 9.23
CA SER A 510 -4.19 24.88 9.16
C SER A 510 -5.06 23.62 9.22
N ALA A 511 -6.13 23.67 10.01
CA ALA A 511 -7.20 22.67 9.95
C ALA A 511 -8.32 23.18 9.02
N GLY A 512 -8.68 22.35 8.04
CA GLY A 512 -9.82 22.60 7.16
C GLY A 512 -11.16 22.28 7.85
N LYS A 513 -12.23 22.48 7.10
CA LYS A 513 -13.59 22.14 7.57
C LYS A 513 -14.11 20.82 6.95
N GLN A 514 -13.42 20.29 5.96
CA GLN A 514 -13.90 19.19 5.12
C GLN A 514 -13.10 17.91 5.36
N ARG A 515 -13.79 16.77 5.27
CA ARG A 515 -13.18 15.43 5.26
C ARG A 515 -12.75 15.00 3.86
N PHE A 516 -13.33 15.61 2.83
CA PHE A 516 -13.18 15.25 1.43
C PHE A 516 -12.91 16.49 0.59
N SER A 517 -12.17 16.30 -0.51
CA SER A 517 -11.96 17.33 -1.52
C SER A 517 -12.85 17.10 -2.74
N THR A 518 -13.42 18.16 -3.26
CA THR A 518 -14.15 18.21 -4.54
C THR A 518 -13.33 18.97 -5.60
N ALA A 519 -12.01 18.89 -5.53
CA ALA A 519 -11.09 19.71 -6.32
C ALA A 519 -11.31 19.61 -7.84
N PHE A 520 -11.70 18.42 -8.34
CA PHE A 520 -11.98 18.22 -9.78
C PHE A 520 -13.40 18.61 -10.21
N ARG A 521 -14.22 19.17 -9.32
CA ARG A 521 -15.57 19.64 -9.66
C ARG A 521 -15.55 21.06 -10.20
N LYS A 522 -16.15 21.28 -11.36
CA LYS A 522 -16.40 22.63 -11.90
C LYS A 522 -17.73 23.16 -11.39
N THR A 523 -17.78 24.45 -10.99
CA THR A 523 -19.01 25.14 -10.64
C THR A 523 -19.08 26.48 -11.35
N LYS A 524 -20.27 26.87 -11.85
CA LYS A 524 -20.46 28.12 -12.60
C LYS A 524 -20.33 29.40 -11.75
N THR A 525 -20.32 29.28 -10.41
CA THR A 525 -20.55 30.39 -9.50
C THR A 525 -19.49 30.69 -8.46
N HIS A 526 -18.36 29.95 -8.40
CA HIS A 526 -17.36 30.19 -7.36
C HIS A 526 -15.98 30.47 -7.91
N TYR A 527 -15.49 31.66 -7.60
CA TYR A 527 -14.10 32.13 -7.73
C TYR A 527 -13.10 31.41 -6.82
N TYR A 528 -13.46 30.25 -6.25
CA TYR A 528 -12.54 29.46 -5.44
C TYR A 528 -11.66 28.61 -6.34
N ALA A 529 -10.40 28.88 -6.22
CA ALA A 529 -9.22 28.32 -6.84
C ALA A 529 -9.47 27.05 -7.67
N ARG A 530 -9.42 27.19 -8.97
CA ARG A 530 -9.41 26.09 -9.94
C ARG A 530 -8.28 25.14 -9.59
N THR A 531 -8.53 23.84 -9.64
CA THR A 531 -7.45 22.86 -9.67
C THR A 531 -6.64 23.08 -10.93
N VAL A 532 -5.36 23.32 -10.77
CA VAL A 532 -4.42 23.36 -11.89
C VAL A 532 -4.08 21.91 -12.20
N VAL A 533 -4.17 21.53 -13.48
CA VAL A 533 -3.84 20.21 -13.99
C VAL A 533 -2.86 20.39 -15.12
N GLU A 534 -1.65 19.87 -14.93
CA GLU A 534 -0.54 20.00 -15.87
C GLU A 534 0.08 18.62 -16.11
N GLU A 535 0.60 18.38 -17.31
CA GLU A 535 1.44 17.21 -17.55
C GLU A 535 2.75 17.38 -16.77
N PHE A 536 3.12 16.37 -16.00
CA PHE A 536 4.26 16.43 -15.10
C PHE A 536 5.50 15.86 -15.75
N ASN A 537 6.51 16.72 -15.94
CA ASN A 537 7.83 16.35 -16.42
C ASN A 537 8.86 16.55 -15.31
N THR A 538 9.70 15.58 -15.07
CA THR A 538 10.82 15.60 -14.12
C THR A 538 12.02 14.91 -14.73
N ASP A 539 13.22 15.22 -14.24
CA ASP A 539 14.47 14.56 -14.64
C ASP A 539 14.60 13.14 -14.07
N ASP A 540 13.77 12.80 -13.07
CA ASP A 540 13.66 11.42 -12.55
C ASP A 540 12.90 10.57 -13.58
N ASN A 541 13.57 9.55 -14.11
CA ASN A 541 12.99 8.62 -15.07
C ASN A 541 12.09 7.57 -14.42
N TYR A 542 11.85 7.66 -13.12
CA TYR A 542 11.09 6.67 -12.37
C TYR A 542 9.83 7.25 -11.73
N MET A 543 8.88 6.38 -11.50
CA MET A 543 7.72 6.59 -10.65
C MET A 543 7.64 5.49 -9.59
N TYR A 544 6.98 5.77 -8.47
CA TYR A 544 7.04 4.97 -7.27
C TYR A 544 5.67 4.57 -6.75
N CYS A 545 5.58 3.39 -6.18
CA CYS A 545 4.42 2.92 -5.45
C CYS A 545 4.87 2.04 -4.27
N ILE A 546 4.06 1.96 -3.22
CA ILE A 546 4.22 0.98 -2.15
C ILE A 546 2.92 0.19 -2.08
N ASN A 547 3.03 -1.13 -2.26
CA ASN A 547 1.87 -2.00 -2.14
C ASN A 547 1.62 -2.34 -0.68
N VAL A 548 0.38 -2.12 -0.22
CA VAL A 548 -0.06 -2.39 1.16
C VAL A 548 -1.33 -3.23 1.17
N PRO A 549 -1.63 -3.97 2.26
CA PRO A 549 -2.77 -4.88 2.33
C PRO A 549 -4.13 -4.26 2.02
N SER A 550 -4.37 -3.02 2.42
CA SER A 550 -5.64 -2.30 2.12
C SER A 550 -5.72 -1.77 0.69
N HIS A 551 -4.65 -1.88 -0.09
CA HIS A 551 -4.50 -1.27 -1.41
C HIS A 551 -4.77 0.24 -1.46
N ASN A 552 -4.67 0.94 -0.32
CA ASN A 552 -4.81 2.38 -0.26
C ASN A 552 -3.75 2.96 0.69
N LEU A 553 -3.05 3.98 0.22
CA LEU A 553 -1.97 4.66 0.92
C LEU A 553 -2.42 6.02 1.43
N VAL A 554 -1.90 6.39 2.60
CA VAL A 554 -1.94 7.77 3.09
C VAL A 554 -0.68 8.47 2.60
N LEU A 555 -0.86 9.37 1.65
CA LEU A 555 0.22 10.09 0.97
C LEU A 555 0.12 11.59 1.23
N ARG A 556 1.24 12.28 1.03
CA ARG A 556 1.34 13.73 1.13
C ARG A 556 2.25 14.26 0.02
N ARG A 557 1.87 15.38 -0.58
CA ARG A 557 2.75 16.15 -1.47
C ARG A 557 2.60 17.64 -1.17
N ASN A 558 3.70 18.38 -1.20
CA ASN A 558 3.72 19.80 -0.83
C ASN A 558 2.89 20.11 0.44
N ASN A 559 3.05 19.25 1.46
CA ASN A 559 2.36 19.36 2.76
C ASN A 559 0.83 19.21 2.72
N LYS A 560 0.24 18.66 1.65
CA LYS A 560 -1.19 18.36 1.54
C LYS A 560 -1.41 16.86 1.49
N VAL A 561 -2.25 16.35 2.39
CA VAL A 561 -2.51 14.90 2.56
C VAL A 561 -3.64 14.45 1.65
N PHE A 562 -3.47 13.29 1.01
CA PHE A 562 -4.48 12.62 0.18
C PHE A 562 -4.38 11.10 0.29
N ILE A 563 -5.40 10.38 -0.17
CA ILE A 563 -5.49 8.91 -0.08
C ILE A 563 -5.80 8.34 -1.45
N THR A 564 -5.08 7.26 -1.84
CA THR A 564 -5.18 6.63 -3.17
C THR A 564 -4.82 5.13 -3.15
N GLY A 565 -5.09 4.36 -4.22
CA GLY A 565 -5.04 2.88 -4.18
C GLY A 565 -4.55 2.06 -5.37
N ASN A 566 -4.44 0.70 -5.25
CA ASN A 566 -3.90 -0.30 -6.21
C ASN A 566 -4.56 -1.71 -6.10
N CYS A 567 -4.62 -2.63 -7.16
CA CYS A 567 -5.08 -4.07 -7.07
C CYS A 567 -5.10 -4.97 -8.33
N TYR A 568 -5.10 -6.37 -8.22
CA TYR A 568 -5.01 -7.34 -9.34
C TYR A 568 -5.83 -8.65 -9.29
N SER A 569 -6.12 -9.41 -8.22
CA SER A 569 -6.67 -10.80 -8.26
C SER A 569 -8.20 -10.93 -8.38
N GLY A 570 -8.73 -12.15 -8.71
CA GLY A 570 -10.17 -12.48 -8.79
C GLY A 570 -10.89 -12.07 -10.08
N LYS A 571 -10.18 -11.73 -11.14
CA LYS A 571 -10.71 -11.18 -12.41
C LYS A 571 -10.80 -12.24 -13.52
N ASP A 572 -11.89 -12.19 -14.33
CA ASP A 572 -12.05 -13.03 -15.52
C ASP A 572 -11.04 -12.68 -16.63
N CYS A 573 -10.95 -13.57 -17.67
CA CYS A 573 -9.96 -13.45 -18.75
C CYS A 573 -10.17 -12.25 -19.70
N THR A 574 -11.28 -11.51 -19.61
CA THR A 574 -11.47 -10.27 -20.37
C THR A 574 -10.80 -9.07 -19.71
N LYS A 575 -10.41 -9.24 -18.46
CA LYS A 575 -9.61 -8.26 -17.73
C LYS A 575 -8.15 -8.46 -18.14
N VAL A 576 -7.60 -7.50 -18.88
CA VAL A 576 -6.23 -7.55 -19.43
C VAL A 576 -5.15 -7.59 -18.35
N ASP A 577 -5.46 -7.15 -17.13
CA ASP A 577 -4.56 -7.33 -15.98
C ASP A 577 -4.09 -8.80 -15.83
N ARG A 578 -4.95 -9.75 -16.14
CA ARG A 578 -4.65 -11.18 -16.12
C ARG A 578 -4.18 -11.69 -17.48
N SER A 579 -5.01 -11.60 -18.52
CA SER A 579 -4.72 -12.17 -19.83
C SER A 579 -3.53 -11.50 -20.52
N GLY A 580 -3.39 -10.18 -20.40
CA GLY A 580 -2.25 -9.43 -20.93
C GLY A 580 -0.93 -9.79 -20.24
N ALA A 581 -0.92 -10.06 -18.92
CA ALA A 581 0.27 -10.53 -18.22
C ALA A 581 0.73 -11.91 -18.71
N TYR A 582 -0.21 -12.82 -19.01
CA TYR A 582 0.11 -14.13 -19.57
C TYR A 582 0.71 -14.01 -20.98
N LYS A 583 0.15 -13.14 -21.83
CA LYS A 583 0.71 -12.90 -23.16
C LYS A 583 2.06 -12.18 -23.12
N ALA A 584 2.26 -11.27 -22.17
CA ALA A 584 3.56 -10.62 -21.96
C ALA A 584 4.63 -11.65 -21.55
N ARG A 585 4.29 -12.62 -20.70
CA ARG A 585 5.17 -13.75 -20.38
C ARG A 585 5.56 -14.56 -21.61
N GLN A 586 4.58 -14.91 -22.45
CA GLN A 586 4.84 -15.66 -23.68
C GLN A 586 5.76 -14.89 -24.62
N LEU A 587 5.54 -13.58 -24.78
CA LEU A 587 6.42 -12.73 -25.60
C LEU A 587 7.84 -12.66 -25.00
N ALA A 588 7.98 -12.52 -23.67
CA ALA A 588 9.29 -12.54 -23.02
C ALA A 588 10.05 -13.83 -23.29
N LEU A 589 9.37 -15.01 -23.21
CA LEU A 589 9.94 -16.30 -23.56
C LEU A 589 10.37 -16.37 -25.03
N ARG A 590 9.53 -15.87 -25.94
CA ARG A 590 9.83 -15.84 -27.39
C ARG A 590 11.08 -15.00 -27.65
N MET A 591 11.14 -13.77 -27.13
CA MET A 591 12.30 -12.89 -27.27
C MET A 591 13.56 -13.49 -26.66
N LEU A 592 13.45 -14.08 -25.47
CA LEU A 592 14.58 -14.75 -24.80
C LEU A 592 15.22 -15.81 -25.69
N LYS A 593 14.42 -16.67 -26.31
CA LYS A 593 14.89 -17.74 -27.21
C LYS A 593 15.40 -17.23 -28.53
N GLU A 594 14.64 -16.32 -29.18
CA GLU A 594 14.94 -15.80 -30.52
C GLU A 594 16.27 -15.01 -30.54
N TYR A 595 16.50 -14.18 -29.51
CA TYR A 595 17.69 -13.34 -29.39
C TYR A 595 18.78 -13.94 -28.47
N ASN A 596 18.58 -15.15 -27.96
CA ASN A 596 19.49 -15.83 -27.02
C ASN A 596 19.89 -14.93 -25.81
N LEU A 597 18.87 -14.36 -25.15
CA LEU A 597 19.06 -13.38 -24.08
C LEU A 597 19.38 -14.04 -22.73
N LYS A 598 19.99 -13.28 -21.81
CA LYS A 598 20.12 -13.66 -20.41
C LYS A 598 18.81 -13.44 -19.66
N TRP A 599 18.15 -12.30 -19.92
CA TRP A 599 16.81 -11.98 -19.40
C TRP A 599 16.06 -11.05 -20.37
N CYS A 600 14.74 -11.05 -20.24
CA CYS A 600 13.84 -10.21 -21.01
C CYS A 600 12.63 -9.82 -20.15
N GLU A 601 12.30 -8.52 -20.11
CA GLU A 601 11.07 -7.99 -19.53
C GLU A 601 10.22 -7.36 -20.63
N VAL A 602 8.94 -7.66 -20.64
CA VAL A 602 7.94 -7.11 -21.57
C VAL A 602 6.93 -6.31 -20.76
N GLN A 603 6.75 -5.05 -21.10
CA GLN A 603 5.71 -4.19 -20.58
C GLN A 603 4.65 -3.94 -21.68
N VAL A 604 3.37 -4.13 -21.33
CA VAL A 604 2.26 -3.88 -22.25
C VAL A 604 1.28 -2.93 -21.58
N SER A 605 0.80 -1.92 -22.32
CA SER A 605 -0.22 -1.00 -21.83
C SER A 605 -1.51 -1.09 -22.64
N TYR A 606 -2.66 -1.07 -21.94
CA TYR A 606 -4.00 -1.08 -22.54
C TYR A 606 -4.83 0.10 -22.07
N ALA A 607 -5.84 0.44 -22.88
CA ALA A 607 -6.91 1.35 -22.50
C ALA A 607 -8.26 0.62 -22.55
N ILE A 608 -9.13 0.89 -21.57
CA ILE A 608 -10.47 0.30 -21.51
C ILE A 608 -11.25 0.58 -22.80
N GLY A 609 -11.92 -0.44 -23.33
CA GLY A 609 -12.70 -0.33 -24.57
C GLY A 609 -11.88 -0.27 -25.86
N ILE A 610 -10.54 -0.26 -25.79
CA ILE A 610 -9.65 -0.32 -26.97
C ILE A 610 -9.05 -1.72 -27.07
N ALA A 611 -9.22 -2.37 -28.24
CA ALA A 611 -8.76 -3.73 -28.44
C ALA A 611 -7.22 -3.84 -28.58
N ASN A 612 -6.60 -2.90 -29.31
CA ASN A 612 -5.16 -2.89 -29.45
C ASN A 612 -4.46 -2.38 -28.18
N PRO A 613 -3.33 -2.95 -27.76
CA PRO A 613 -2.49 -2.34 -26.75
C PRO A 613 -2.01 -0.96 -27.23
N LEU A 614 -1.85 -0.02 -26.30
CA LEU A 614 -1.35 1.32 -26.59
C LEU A 614 0.15 1.32 -26.86
N ALA A 615 0.90 0.47 -26.15
CA ALA A 615 2.33 0.29 -26.30
C ALA A 615 2.76 -1.10 -25.83
N ILE A 616 3.79 -1.64 -26.51
CA ILE A 616 4.53 -2.83 -26.08
C ILE A 616 5.99 -2.42 -26.03
N TYR A 617 6.60 -2.53 -24.86
CA TYR A 617 7.99 -2.21 -24.60
C TYR A 617 8.72 -3.48 -24.14
N VAL A 618 9.87 -3.77 -24.77
CA VAL A 618 10.67 -4.96 -24.48
C VAL A 618 12.05 -4.51 -24.08
N ASP A 619 12.42 -4.81 -22.82
CA ASP A 619 13.76 -4.56 -22.29
C ASP A 619 14.52 -5.87 -22.08
N SER A 620 15.86 -5.81 -22.22
CA SER A 620 16.70 -6.98 -22.12
C SER A 620 18.15 -6.65 -21.77
N ASN A 621 18.97 -7.67 -21.54
CA ASN A 621 20.41 -7.52 -21.31
C ASN A 621 21.19 -6.96 -22.51
N ILE A 622 20.60 -6.84 -23.69
CA ILE A 622 21.19 -6.19 -24.87
C ILE A 622 20.53 -4.83 -25.18
N GLY A 623 19.66 -4.34 -24.29
CA GLY A 623 18.89 -3.11 -24.47
C GLY A 623 17.48 -3.38 -25.03
N ASN A 624 16.85 -2.31 -25.53
CA ASN A 624 15.47 -2.35 -26.00
C ASN A 624 15.33 -3.10 -27.33
N ILE A 625 14.29 -3.93 -27.44
CA ILE A 625 13.93 -4.65 -28.65
C ILE A 625 12.62 -4.08 -29.20
N THR A 626 12.61 -3.60 -30.43
CA THR A 626 11.40 -3.11 -31.08
C THR A 626 10.60 -4.31 -31.64
N VAL A 627 9.30 -4.31 -31.38
CA VAL A 627 8.36 -5.32 -31.91
C VAL A 627 7.57 -4.76 -33.10
N ASP A 628 7.18 -5.61 -34.02
CA ASP A 628 6.40 -5.23 -35.21
C ASP A 628 4.88 -5.14 -34.92
N ASP A 629 4.13 -4.60 -35.89
CA ASP A 629 2.67 -4.43 -35.77
C ASP A 629 1.91 -5.76 -35.60
N LYS A 630 2.48 -6.88 -36.06
CA LYS A 630 1.85 -8.21 -35.90
C LYS A 630 1.80 -8.62 -34.44
N VAL A 631 2.82 -8.26 -33.67
CA VAL A 631 2.84 -8.51 -32.23
C VAL A 631 1.72 -7.75 -31.53
N TYR A 632 1.44 -6.50 -31.94
CA TYR A 632 0.31 -5.74 -31.40
C TYR A 632 -1.03 -6.44 -31.62
N ASP A 633 -1.23 -7.06 -32.80
CA ASP A 633 -2.44 -7.83 -33.08
C ASP A 633 -2.60 -9.06 -32.19
N GLU A 634 -1.51 -9.74 -31.85
CA GLU A 634 -1.53 -10.88 -30.93
C GLU A 634 -2.01 -10.50 -29.53
N PHE A 635 -1.78 -9.26 -29.11
CA PHE A 635 -2.13 -8.74 -27.80
C PHE A 635 -3.59 -8.23 -27.69
N LYS A 636 -4.39 -8.32 -28.73
CA LYS A 636 -5.83 -8.06 -28.61
C LYS A 636 -6.47 -9.03 -27.63
N PRO A 637 -7.30 -8.59 -26.66
CA PRO A 637 -7.87 -9.47 -25.63
C PRO A 637 -8.56 -10.70 -26.21
N ALA A 638 -9.33 -10.55 -27.31
CA ALA A 638 -10.00 -11.65 -28.00
C ALA A 638 -9.01 -12.69 -28.53
N ASN A 639 -7.85 -12.25 -29.06
CA ASN A 639 -6.82 -13.14 -29.59
C ASN A 639 -6.12 -13.90 -28.48
N ILE A 640 -5.79 -13.22 -27.37
CA ILE A 640 -5.18 -13.86 -26.18
C ILE A 640 -6.12 -14.93 -25.62
N ILE A 641 -7.40 -14.59 -25.43
CA ILE A 641 -8.42 -15.50 -24.89
C ILE A 641 -8.56 -16.73 -25.78
N LYS A 642 -8.56 -16.54 -27.11
CA LYS A 642 -8.64 -17.63 -28.09
C LYS A 642 -7.38 -18.49 -28.11
N GLU A 643 -6.20 -17.86 -28.16
CA GLU A 643 -4.91 -18.55 -28.26
C GLU A 643 -4.66 -19.43 -27.02
N PHE A 644 -4.90 -18.93 -25.84
CA PHE A 644 -4.70 -19.67 -24.60
C PHE A 644 -5.91 -20.46 -24.14
N ASN A 645 -7.03 -20.40 -24.89
CA ASN A 645 -8.30 -21.04 -24.54
C ASN A 645 -8.78 -20.69 -23.10
N LEU A 646 -8.66 -19.42 -22.72
CA LEU A 646 -8.87 -18.97 -21.34
C LEU A 646 -10.31 -19.11 -20.83
N LYS A 647 -11.31 -19.16 -21.72
CA LYS A 647 -12.71 -19.41 -21.34
C LYS A 647 -12.93 -20.83 -20.77
N HIS A 648 -12.03 -21.77 -21.07
CA HIS A 648 -12.07 -23.16 -20.61
C HIS A 648 -10.86 -23.53 -19.75
N PHE A 649 -10.06 -22.57 -19.32
CA PHE A 649 -8.89 -22.79 -18.49
C PHE A 649 -9.29 -22.88 -17.01
N ASP A 650 -8.65 -23.80 -16.29
CA ASP A 650 -8.82 -23.96 -14.85
C ASP A 650 -7.88 -22.98 -14.09
N PHE A 651 -8.40 -21.83 -13.70
CA PHE A 651 -7.65 -20.79 -13.03
C PHE A 651 -7.23 -21.15 -11.59
N THR A 652 -7.81 -22.19 -10.98
CA THR A 652 -7.36 -22.64 -9.65
C THR A 652 -5.89 -23.05 -9.66
N LYS A 653 -5.37 -23.51 -10.79
CA LYS A 653 -3.96 -23.92 -10.94
C LYS A 653 -2.99 -22.76 -10.81
N THR A 654 -3.38 -21.55 -11.21
CA THR A 654 -2.50 -20.38 -11.17
C THR A 654 -2.36 -19.79 -9.77
N SER A 655 -3.40 -19.91 -8.95
CA SER A 655 -3.38 -19.42 -7.57
C SER A 655 -2.82 -20.45 -6.55
N MET A 656 -2.42 -21.64 -6.99
CA MET A 656 -1.79 -22.63 -6.09
C MET A 656 -0.29 -22.35 -5.85
N TYR A 657 0.47 -22.18 -6.94
CA TYR A 657 1.93 -22.11 -6.89
C TYR A 657 2.51 -20.92 -7.68
N GLY A 658 1.68 -20.02 -8.13
CA GLY A 658 2.03 -18.84 -8.94
C GLY A 658 1.62 -18.98 -10.41
N HIS A 659 1.66 -17.84 -11.11
CA HIS A 659 1.15 -17.72 -12.49
C HIS A 659 2.16 -18.12 -13.56
N PHE A 660 3.47 -18.20 -13.22
CA PHE A 660 4.57 -18.36 -14.16
C PHE A 660 5.57 -19.42 -13.75
N GLY A 661 6.28 -19.97 -14.74
CA GLY A 661 7.31 -21.00 -14.51
C GLY A 661 6.77 -22.41 -14.31
N THR A 662 5.49 -22.66 -14.63
CA THR A 662 4.87 -23.99 -14.51
C THR A 662 4.68 -24.62 -15.90
N LYS A 663 5.37 -25.74 -16.17
CA LYS A 663 5.17 -26.51 -17.42
C LYS A 663 3.70 -26.91 -17.55
N GLY A 664 3.13 -26.66 -18.73
CA GLY A 664 1.74 -27.05 -19.04
C GLY A 664 0.78 -25.87 -19.13
N PHE A 665 1.11 -24.71 -18.60
CA PHE A 665 0.32 -23.51 -18.84
C PHE A 665 0.41 -23.07 -20.31
N PRO A 666 -0.69 -22.60 -20.93
CA PRO A 666 -0.70 -22.25 -22.35
C PRO A 666 0.33 -21.17 -22.72
N TRP A 667 0.57 -20.20 -21.84
CA TRP A 667 1.51 -19.11 -22.06
C TRP A 667 2.97 -19.45 -21.79
N GLU A 668 3.27 -20.64 -21.28
CA GLU A 668 4.65 -21.14 -21.13
C GLU A 668 5.12 -21.90 -22.38
N ARG A 669 4.27 -22.04 -23.40
CA ARG A 669 4.58 -22.76 -24.65
C ARG A 669 5.08 -21.77 -25.70
N VAL A 670 6.37 -21.87 -26.06
CA VAL A 670 7.03 -21.08 -27.13
C VAL A 670 7.93 -21.99 -27.95
#